data_ec1f4dd05a81d4cae76330d18a5f82ab
#
_entry.id   ec1f4dd05a81d4cae76330d18a5f82ab
#
_cell.length_a   1.000
_cell.length_b   1.000
_cell.length_c   1.000
_cell.angle_alpha   90.00
_cell.angle_beta   90.00
_cell.angle_gamma   90.00
#
_symmetry.space_group_name_H-M   'P 1'
#
loop_
_entity.id
_entity.type
_entity.pdbx_description
1 polymer ?
#
loop_
_entity_poly.entity_id
_entity_poly.type
_entity_poly.pdbx_seq_one_letter_code
_entity_poly.pdbx_strand_id
1 'polypeptide(L)'
;MSMSNPLLHIQGLPPFSQIKPEHIQPAVEKLIQDCRNTIEQVLKQPHFTWENFILPLTETNDRLNRAWSPVSHLNSVKNSTELREAYQTCLPLLSEYSTWVGQHKGLYNAYLALKNSAEFADYSIAQKKAIENSLRDFELSGIGLSEEKQQRYGEIVARLSELNSQFSNNVLDATMGWEKLIENEAELAGLPESALQAAQQSAESKGLKGYRFTLEIPSYLPVITYCENRALREEMYRAYATRASEQGPNAGKWDNSKVMEEILTLRVELAKLLGFNTYTELSLATKMAENPQQVLDFLDHLAERAKPQGEKELQELKDYCEKEFGVTELAPWDIGFYSEKQKQHLYAINDEELRPYFPENRVISGLFELIKRIFNIRAVERKGVDTWHKDVRFFDLIDENDQLRGSFYLDLYAREHKRGGAWMDDCIGRKRKLDGSIETPVTYLTCNFNAPIGNKPALFTHNEVTTLFHEFGHGIHHMLTQIDVSDVAGINGVPWDAVELPSQFMENWCWEEEALAFISGHYETGEPLPKEKLTQLLKAKNFQAAMFILRQLEFGIFDFRLHHTFDAEKTNQILDTLESVKSQVAVIKGVDWARAPHSFSHIFAGGYAAGYYSYLWAEVLSADAYSRFEEEGIFNPITGKSFLDEILTRGGSEEPMELFKRFRGREPQLDALLRHKGIMN
;
A
#
# COMPACT_ATOMS: atom_id res chain seq x y z
N MET A 1 -42.41 -8.86 -2.18
CA MET A 1 -41.72 -7.56 -2.43
C MET A 1 -40.23 -7.88 -2.54
N SER A 2 -39.63 -7.74 -3.75
CA SER A 2 -38.21 -7.92 -3.91
C SER A 2 -37.54 -6.79 -3.13
N MET A 3 -36.74 -7.12 -2.10
CA MET A 3 -35.91 -6.13 -1.44
C MET A 3 -34.99 -5.53 -2.48
N SER A 4 -34.97 -4.21 -2.61
CA SER A 4 -34.07 -3.54 -3.55
C SER A 4 -32.63 -3.83 -3.18
N ASN A 5 -31.81 -4.19 -4.17
CA ASN A 5 -30.38 -4.43 -3.98
C ASN A 5 -29.69 -3.13 -3.58
N PRO A 6 -29.06 -3.04 -2.40
CA PRO A 6 -28.46 -1.79 -1.93
C PRO A 6 -27.28 -1.32 -2.78
N LEU A 7 -26.65 -2.18 -3.56
CA LEU A 7 -25.53 -1.83 -4.44
C LEU A 7 -25.96 -1.10 -5.73
N LEU A 8 -27.24 -1.17 -6.11
CA LEU A 8 -27.71 -0.57 -7.36
C LEU A 8 -27.92 0.94 -7.31
N HIS A 9 -28.17 1.48 -6.13
CA HIS A 9 -28.53 2.91 -5.97
C HIS A 9 -27.77 3.56 -4.81
N ILE A 10 -26.45 3.44 -4.82
CA ILE A 10 -25.62 4.06 -3.80
C ILE A 10 -25.54 5.56 -4.05
N GLN A 11 -26.07 6.34 -3.11
CA GLN A 11 -25.90 7.79 -3.05
C GLN A 11 -25.14 8.11 -1.75
N GLY A 12 -24.03 8.84 -1.88
CA GLY A 12 -23.16 9.11 -0.75
C GLY A 12 -22.34 7.89 -0.33
N LEU A 13 -22.21 7.68 0.98
CA LEU A 13 -21.36 6.61 1.52
C LEU A 13 -21.98 5.22 1.32
N PRO A 14 -21.14 4.19 1.14
CA PRO A 14 -21.64 2.82 0.94
C PRO A 14 -22.42 2.31 2.16
N PRO A 15 -23.53 1.59 1.93
CA PRO A 15 -24.34 1.00 3.01
C PRO A 15 -23.77 -0.34 3.47
N PHE A 16 -22.59 -0.34 4.08
CA PHE A 16 -21.84 -1.55 4.42
C PHE A 16 -22.66 -2.60 5.19
N SER A 17 -23.45 -2.18 6.18
CA SER A 17 -24.25 -3.11 6.99
C SER A 17 -25.36 -3.82 6.21
N GLN A 18 -25.74 -3.28 5.04
CA GLN A 18 -26.81 -3.84 4.20
C GLN A 18 -26.29 -4.71 3.07
N ILE A 19 -24.98 -4.66 2.80
CA ILE A 19 -24.37 -5.40 1.68
C ILE A 19 -24.22 -6.87 2.08
N LYS A 20 -24.81 -7.75 1.28
CA LYS A 20 -24.73 -9.21 1.45
C LYS A 20 -24.15 -9.86 0.20
N PRO A 21 -23.52 -11.04 0.32
CA PRO A 21 -22.96 -11.73 -0.84
C PRO A 21 -23.94 -11.93 -2.00
N GLU A 22 -25.20 -12.20 -1.72
CA GLU A 22 -26.24 -12.40 -2.73
C GLU A 22 -26.58 -11.16 -3.56
N HIS A 23 -26.20 -9.95 -3.08
CA HIS A 23 -26.42 -8.70 -3.80
C HIS A 23 -25.39 -8.45 -4.89
N ILE A 24 -24.21 -9.06 -4.79
CA ILE A 24 -23.01 -8.64 -5.52
C ILE A 24 -23.12 -8.93 -7.02
N GLN A 25 -23.29 -10.20 -7.38
CA GLN A 25 -23.35 -10.58 -8.79
C GLN A 25 -24.48 -9.90 -9.56
N PRO A 26 -25.74 -9.90 -9.04
CA PRO A 26 -26.82 -9.20 -9.75
C PRO A 26 -26.56 -7.72 -9.96
N ALA A 27 -25.99 -7.04 -8.97
CA ALA A 27 -25.66 -5.61 -9.08
C ALA A 27 -24.58 -5.36 -10.12
N VAL A 28 -23.50 -6.14 -10.09
CA VAL A 28 -22.39 -6.00 -11.04
C VAL A 28 -22.87 -6.24 -12.46
N GLU A 29 -23.64 -7.30 -12.69
CA GLU A 29 -24.22 -7.60 -14.01
C GLU A 29 -25.08 -6.45 -14.54
N LYS A 30 -25.98 -5.93 -13.70
CA LYS A 30 -26.86 -4.82 -14.06
C LYS A 30 -26.10 -3.54 -14.37
N LEU A 31 -25.13 -3.18 -13.51
CA LEU A 31 -24.36 -1.95 -13.66
C LEU A 31 -23.41 -2.01 -14.87
N ILE A 32 -22.85 -3.17 -15.18
CA ILE A 32 -22.07 -3.37 -16.41
C ILE A 32 -22.97 -3.18 -17.63
N GLN A 33 -24.17 -3.74 -17.60
CA GLN A 33 -25.11 -3.57 -18.72
C GLN A 33 -25.51 -2.10 -18.89
N ASP A 34 -25.73 -1.38 -17.80
CA ASP A 34 -26.02 0.06 -17.83
C ASP A 34 -24.85 0.85 -18.44
N CYS A 35 -23.62 0.48 -18.10
CA CYS A 35 -22.42 1.09 -18.70
C CYS A 35 -22.36 0.84 -20.22
N ARG A 36 -22.60 -0.40 -20.65
CA ARG A 36 -22.64 -0.74 -22.09
C ARG A 36 -23.71 0.06 -22.81
N ASN A 37 -24.89 0.16 -22.25
CA ASN A 37 -26.00 0.91 -22.83
C ASN A 37 -25.67 2.39 -22.95
N THR A 38 -25.04 2.98 -21.95
CA THR A 38 -24.63 4.39 -21.98
C THR A 38 -23.60 4.64 -23.09
N ILE A 39 -22.63 3.75 -23.23
CA ILE A 39 -21.61 3.83 -24.28
C ILE A 39 -22.28 3.82 -25.65
N GLU A 40 -23.20 2.89 -25.92
CA GLU A 40 -23.90 2.80 -27.16
C GLU A 40 -24.74 4.07 -27.46
N GLN A 41 -25.35 4.65 -26.43
CA GLN A 41 -26.15 5.88 -26.58
C GLN A 41 -25.27 7.09 -26.88
N VAL A 42 -24.18 7.32 -26.15
CA VAL A 42 -23.33 8.51 -26.39
C VAL A 42 -22.65 8.45 -27.75
N LEU A 43 -22.39 7.27 -28.29
CA LEU A 43 -21.77 7.12 -29.61
C LEU A 43 -22.70 7.41 -30.78
N LYS A 44 -24.01 7.51 -30.56
CA LYS A 44 -24.99 7.89 -31.62
C LYS A 44 -24.99 9.38 -31.94
N GLN A 45 -24.31 10.18 -31.11
CA GLN A 45 -24.27 11.64 -31.31
C GLN A 45 -23.41 12.00 -32.52
N PRO A 46 -23.80 13.03 -33.30
CA PRO A 46 -23.04 13.43 -34.49
C PRO A 46 -21.76 14.20 -34.16
N HIS A 47 -21.67 14.80 -32.98
CA HIS A 47 -20.53 15.59 -32.53
C HIS A 47 -20.29 15.33 -31.06
N PHE A 48 -19.01 15.08 -30.67
CA PHE A 48 -18.62 14.75 -29.29
C PHE A 48 -18.03 15.97 -28.59
N THR A 49 -18.54 16.23 -27.40
CA THR A 49 -18.01 17.25 -26.48
C THR A 49 -17.73 16.63 -25.14
N TRP A 50 -17.02 17.34 -24.26
CA TRP A 50 -16.81 16.90 -22.89
C TRP A 50 -18.13 16.61 -22.18
N GLU A 51 -19.10 17.53 -22.34
CA GLU A 51 -20.39 17.48 -21.65
C GLU A 51 -21.28 16.36 -22.15
N ASN A 52 -21.32 16.11 -23.47
CA ASN A 52 -22.22 15.09 -24.03
C ASN A 52 -21.61 13.69 -24.14
N PHE A 53 -20.29 13.57 -23.96
CA PHE A 53 -19.59 12.31 -24.16
C PHE A 53 -18.88 11.87 -22.88
N ILE A 54 -17.94 12.67 -22.36
CA ILE A 54 -17.13 12.28 -21.18
C ILE A 54 -17.97 12.23 -19.90
N LEU A 55 -18.80 13.24 -19.64
CA LEU A 55 -19.59 13.31 -18.41
C LEU A 55 -20.57 12.14 -18.26
N PRO A 56 -21.36 11.75 -19.28
CA PRO A 56 -22.22 10.57 -19.15
C PRO A 56 -21.44 9.27 -18.90
N LEU A 57 -20.26 9.10 -19.52
CA LEU A 57 -19.40 7.95 -19.27
C LEU A 57 -18.88 7.94 -17.85
N THR A 58 -18.45 9.09 -17.35
CA THR A 58 -17.99 9.24 -15.96
C THR A 58 -19.08 8.85 -14.98
N GLU A 59 -20.30 9.30 -15.18
CA GLU A 59 -21.45 9.00 -14.30
C GLU A 59 -21.78 7.50 -14.27
N THR A 60 -21.82 6.85 -15.43
CA THR A 60 -22.14 5.42 -15.46
C THR A 60 -21.02 4.56 -14.88
N ASN A 61 -19.76 4.90 -15.15
CA ASN A 61 -18.61 4.21 -14.57
C ASN A 61 -18.53 4.41 -13.05
N ASP A 62 -18.87 5.60 -12.57
CA ASP A 62 -18.93 5.89 -11.13
C ASP A 62 -19.94 5.00 -10.43
N ARG A 63 -21.11 4.77 -11.00
CA ARG A 63 -22.11 3.88 -10.39
C ARG A 63 -21.59 2.47 -10.22
N LEU A 64 -20.88 1.96 -11.22
CA LEU A 64 -20.25 0.63 -11.12
C LEU A 64 -19.15 0.63 -10.05
N ASN A 65 -18.30 1.64 -10.03
CA ASN A 65 -17.20 1.74 -9.06
C ASN A 65 -17.72 1.89 -7.62
N ARG A 66 -18.82 2.62 -7.42
CA ARG A 66 -19.45 2.77 -6.10
C ARG A 66 -20.01 1.46 -5.55
N ALA A 67 -20.46 0.56 -6.45
CA ALA A 67 -20.91 -0.77 -6.06
C ALA A 67 -19.73 -1.70 -5.79
N TRP A 68 -18.71 -1.67 -6.64
CA TRP A 68 -17.58 -2.59 -6.55
C TRP A 68 -16.58 -2.23 -5.45
N SER A 69 -16.28 -0.95 -5.24
CA SER A 69 -15.33 -0.50 -4.23
C SER A 69 -15.63 -1.05 -2.82
N PRO A 70 -16.87 -0.94 -2.29
CA PRO A 70 -17.16 -1.51 -0.97
C PRO A 70 -17.08 -3.04 -0.95
N VAL A 71 -17.44 -3.71 -2.03
CA VAL A 71 -17.34 -5.17 -2.14
C VAL A 71 -15.88 -5.61 -2.09
N SER A 72 -15.03 -4.97 -2.88
CA SER A 72 -13.58 -5.24 -2.89
C SER A 72 -12.95 -4.97 -1.53
N HIS A 73 -13.36 -3.88 -0.89
CA HIS A 73 -12.89 -3.53 0.45
C HIS A 73 -13.29 -4.59 1.48
N LEU A 74 -14.57 -4.98 1.50
CA LEU A 74 -15.07 -6.03 2.39
C LEU A 74 -14.34 -7.36 2.18
N ASN A 75 -14.02 -7.71 0.95
CA ASN A 75 -13.25 -8.92 0.65
C ASN A 75 -11.86 -8.89 1.31
N SER A 76 -11.26 -7.72 1.46
CA SER A 76 -9.96 -7.55 2.12
C SER A 76 -10.05 -7.45 3.64
N VAL A 77 -11.09 -6.85 4.19
CA VAL A 77 -11.14 -6.49 5.63
C VAL A 77 -12.14 -7.31 6.44
N LYS A 78 -13.06 -8.01 5.78
CA LYS A 78 -14.09 -8.85 6.41
C LYS A 78 -14.39 -10.08 5.52
N ASN A 79 -13.32 -10.81 5.19
CA ASN A 79 -13.41 -11.95 4.27
C ASN A 79 -14.29 -13.08 4.85
N SER A 80 -15.03 -13.75 3.98
CA SER A 80 -15.78 -14.96 4.29
C SER A 80 -15.84 -15.84 3.05
N THR A 81 -16.19 -17.10 3.20
CA THR A 81 -16.34 -18.04 2.07
C THR A 81 -17.36 -17.51 1.06
N GLU A 82 -18.53 -17.09 1.55
CA GLU A 82 -19.63 -16.61 0.70
C GLU A 82 -19.27 -15.31 -0.03
N LEU A 83 -18.63 -14.38 0.66
CA LEU A 83 -18.19 -13.12 0.06
C LEU A 83 -17.10 -13.35 -0.99
N ARG A 84 -16.13 -14.23 -0.68
CA ARG A 84 -15.06 -14.61 -1.58
C ARG A 84 -15.59 -15.22 -2.88
N GLU A 85 -16.55 -16.12 -2.77
CA GLU A 85 -17.20 -16.75 -3.93
C GLU A 85 -17.90 -15.71 -4.82
N ALA A 86 -18.68 -14.81 -4.22
CA ALA A 86 -19.36 -13.74 -4.94
C ALA A 86 -18.34 -12.78 -5.62
N TYR A 87 -17.30 -12.42 -4.89
CA TYR A 87 -16.22 -11.57 -5.42
C TYR A 87 -15.54 -12.23 -6.62
N GLN A 88 -15.15 -13.49 -6.49
CA GLN A 88 -14.47 -14.24 -7.56
C GLN A 88 -15.35 -14.45 -8.80
N THR A 89 -16.64 -14.66 -8.60
CA THR A 89 -17.59 -14.78 -9.71
C THR A 89 -17.66 -13.50 -10.54
N CYS A 90 -17.52 -12.35 -9.90
CA CYS A 90 -17.58 -11.05 -10.57
C CYS A 90 -16.28 -10.63 -11.27
N LEU A 91 -15.13 -11.18 -10.87
CA LEU A 91 -13.85 -10.82 -11.49
C LEU A 91 -13.85 -11.03 -13.01
N PRO A 92 -14.29 -12.17 -13.57
CA PRO A 92 -14.36 -12.34 -15.02
C PRO A 92 -15.31 -11.36 -15.69
N LEU A 93 -16.43 -11.03 -15.05
CA LEU A 93 -17.41 -10.08 -15.59
C LEU A 93 -16.81 -8.68 -15.73
N LEU A 94 -16.10 -8.22 -14.71
CA LEU A 94 -15.45 -6.91 -14.70
C LEU A 94 -14.27 -6.88 -15.68
N SER A 95 -13.49 -7.94 -15.75
CA SER A 95 -12.36 -8.06 -16.66
C SER A 95 -12.83 -8.05 -18.12
N GLU A 96 -13.87 -8.81 -18.43
CA GLU A 96 -14.47 -8.83 -19.78
C GLU A 96 -14.99 -7.45 -20.18
N TYR A 97 -15.70 -6.77 -19.27
CA TYR A 97 -16.18 -5.41 -19.51
C TYR A 97 -15.03 -4.43 -19.76
N SER A 98 -14.00 -4.45 -18.92
CA SER A 98 -12.83 -3.59 -19.05
C SER A 98 -12.11 -3.81 -20.39
N THR A 99 -11.94 -5.07 -20.79
CA THR A 99 -11.35 -5.42 -22.08
C THR A 99 -12.21 -4.93 -23.25
N TRP A 100 -13.52 -5.12 -23.17
CA TRP A 100 -14.47 -4.65 -24.18
C TRP A 100 -14.37 -3.13 -24.36
N VAL A 101 -14.32 -2.36 -23.27
CA VAL A 101 -14.14 -0.91 -23.31
C VAL A 101 -12.81 -0.56 -23.98
N GLY A 102 -11.70 -1.16 -23.49
CA GLY A 102 -10.36 -0.87 -24.00
C GLY A 102 -10.12 -1.25 -25.46
N GLN A 103 -10.96 -2.13 -26.02
CA GLN A 103 -10.89 -2.56 -27.41
C GLN A 103 -12.05 -2.04 -28.25
N HIS A 104 -12.84 -1.11 -27.73
CA HIS A 104 -14.01 -0.57 -28.41
C HIS A 104 -13.60 0.52 -29.41
N LYS A 105 -13.61 0.18 -30.70
CA LYS A 105 -13.18 1.11 -31.78
C LYS A 105 -14.01 2.39 -31.83
N GLY A 106 -15.32 2.28 -31.62
CA GLY A 106 -16.19 3.45 -31.58
C GLY A 106 -15.81 4.45 -30.50
N LEU A 107 -15.50 3.95 -29.27
CA LEU A 107 -15.01 4.80 -28.18
C LEU A 107 -13.66 5.43 -28.52
N TYR A 108 -12.72 4.64 -28.99
CA TYR A 108 -11.39 5.13 -29.37
C TYR A 108 -11.49 6.24 -30.41
N ASN A 109 -12.29 6.04 -31.46
CA ASN A 109 -12.50 7.04 -32.50
C ASN A 109 -13.16 8.30 -31.95
N ALA A 110 -14.08 8.18 -31.00
CA ALA A 110 -14.72 9.33 -30.36
C ALA A 110 -13.73 10.15 -29.53
N TYR A 111 -12.84 9.47 -28.77
CA TYR A 111 -11.76 10.15 -28.05
C TYR A 111 -10.77 10.84 -29.00
N LEU A 112 -10.44 10.22 -30.14
CA LEU A 112 -9.60 10.84 -31.16
C LEU A 112 -10.26 12.08 -31.75
N ALA A 113 -11.56 11.99 -32.05
CA ALA A 113 -12.34 13.15 -32.55
C ALA A 113 -12.32 14.29 -31.54
N LEU A 114 -12.47 13.98 -30.26
CA LEU A 114 -12.44 14.96 -29.18
C LEU A 114 -11.06 15.64 -29.10
N LYS A 115 -9.98 14.86 -29.15
CA LYS A 115 -8.61 15.39 -29.13
C LYS A 115 -8.29 16.27 -30.34
N ASN A 116 -8.85 15.94 -31.50
CA ASN A 116 -8.61 16.68 -32.74
C ASN A 116 -9.64 17.81 -32.97
N SER A 117 -10.58 18.02 -32.04
CA SER A 117 -11.57 19.08 -32.12
C SER A 117 -10.96 20.45 -31.81
N ALA A 118 -11.63 21.52 -32.29
CA ALA A 118 -11.22 22.89 -31.98
C ALA A 118 -11.34 23.20 -30.47
N GLU A 119 -12.32 22.59 -29.78
CA GLU A 119 -12.58 22.78 -28.35
C GLU A 119 -11.47 22.24 -27.47
N PHE A 120 -10.69 21.26 -27.95
CA PHE A 120 -9.62 20.64 -27.13
C PHE A 120 -8.59 21.67 -26.64
N ALA A 121 -8.28 22.68 -27.48
CA ALA A 121 -7.32 23.72 -27.10
C ALA A 121 -7.75 24.48 -25.84
N ASP A 122 -9.09 24.64 -25.66
CA ASP A 122 -9.67 25.36 -24.53
C ASP A 122 -9.94 24.50 -23.30
N TYR A 123 -9.71 23.20 -23.39
CA TYR A 123 -9.87 22.31 -22.24
C TYR A 123 -8.80 22.57 -21.18
N SER A 124 -9.15 22.29 -19.92
CA SER A 124 -8.20 22.38 -18.81
C SER A 124 -7.07 21.36 -18.98
N ILE A 125 -5.97 21.58 -18.25
CA ILE A 125 -4.85 20.62 -18.20
C ILE A 125 -5.35 19.23 -17.79
N ALA A 126 -6.23 19.18 -16.78
CA ALA A 126 -6.81 17.92 -16.30
C ALA A 126 -7.65 17.22 -17.37
N GLN A 127 -8.50 17.95 -18.08
CA GLN A 127 -9.32 17.39 -19.16
C GLN A 127 -8.45 16.85 -20.30
N LYS A 128 -7.44 17.60 -20.72
CA LYS A 128 -6.47 17.14 -21.72
C LYS A 128 -5.75 15.88 -21.31
N LYS A 129 -5.28 15.85 -20.05
CA LYS A 129 -4.57 14.69 -19.51
C LYS A 129 -5.46 13.45 -19.46
N ALA A 130 -6.71 13.59 -19.02
CA ALA A 130 -7.66 12.49 -18.99
C ALA A 130 -7.90 11.90 -20.39
N ILE A 131 -8.05 12.74 -21.41
CA ILE A 131 -8.23 12.30 -22.80
C ILE A 131 -6.98 11.58 -23.31
N GLU A 132 -5.80 12.16 -23.09
CA GLU A 132 -4.53 11.57 -23.50
C GLU A 132 -4.27 10.23 -22.80
N ASN A 133 -4.54 10.13 -21.50
CA ASN A 133 -4.42 8.87 -20.75
C ASN A 133 -5.39 7.81 -21.29
N SER A 134 -6.62 8.19 -21.61
CA SER A 134 -7.60 7.25 -22.20
C SER A 134 -7.13 6.70 -23.54
N LEU A 135 -6.58 7.56 -24.40
CA LEU A 135 -6.04 7.14 -25.70
C LEU A 135 -4.85 6.19 -25.52
N ARG A 136 -3.93 6.48 -24.59
CA ARG A 136 -2.85 5.58 -24.25
C ARG A 136 -3.39 4.23 -23.76
N ASP A 137 -4.40 4.23 -22.91
CA ASP A 137 -4.96 3.01 -22.33
C ASP A 137 -5.68 2.15 -23.37
N PHE A 138 -6.29 2.75 -24.41
CA PHE A 138 -6.79 2.00 -25.57
C PHE A 138 -5.65 1.24 -26.27
N GLU A 139 -4.53 1.90 -26.48
CA GLU A 139 -3.36 1.28 -27.11
C GLU A 139 -2.82 0.13 -26.25
N LEU A 140 -2.73 0.33 -24.93
CA LEU A 140 -2.28 -0.70 -23.97
C LEU A 140 -3.32 -1.83 -23.78
N SER A 141 -4.54 -1.64 -24.23
CA SER A 141 -5.59 -2.66 -24.25
C SER A 141 -5.68 -3.42 -25.58
N GLY A 142 -4.81 -3.10 -26.53
CA GLY A 142 -4.71 -3.79 -27.79
C GLY A 142 -5.67 -3.31 -28.87
N ILE A 143 -6.08 -2.04 -28.85
CA ILE A 143 -7.02 -1.48 -29.86
C ILE A 143 -6.51 -1.65 -31.30
N GLY A 144 -5.20 -1.61 -31.48
CA GLY A 144 -4.57 -1.76 -32.80
C GLY A 144 -4.25 -3.20 -33.22
N LEU A 145 -4.56 -4.18 -32.38
CA LEU A 145 -4.26 -5.59 -32.65
C LEU A 145 -5.33 -6.24 -33.53
N SER A 146 -4.98 -7.38 -34.15
CA SER A 146 -5.94 -8.23 -34.86
C SER A 146 -6.98 -8.79 -33.89
N GLU A 147 -8.13 -9.22 -34.40
CA GLU A 147 -9.19 -9.81 -33.58
C GLU A 147 -8.71 -11.01 -32.77
N GLU A 148 -7.88 -11.87 -33.36
CA GLU A 148 -7.29 -13.03 -32.69
C GLU A 148 -6.42 -12.61 -31.48
N LYS A 149 -5.56 -11.62 -31.66
CA LYS A 149 -4.70 -11.09 -30.61
C LYS A 149 -5.49 -10.33 -29.55
N GLN A 150 -6.53 -9.61 -29.95
CA GLN A 150 -7.44 -8.94 -29.02
C GLN A 150 -8.16 -9.94 -28.11
N GLN A 151 -8.62 -11.05 -28.68
CA GLN A 151 -9.24 -12.13 -27.90
C GLN A 151 -8.23 -12.71 -26.90
N ARG A 152 -7.01 -12.97 -27.34
CA ARG A 152 -5.96 -13.49 -26.45
C ARG A 152 -5.62 -12.51 -25.33
N TYR A 153 -5.56 -11.21 -25.62
CA TYR A 153 -5.39 -10.18 -24.60
C TYR A 153 -6.47 -10.30 -23.52
N GLY A 154 -7.73 -10.40 -23.92
CA GLY A 154 -8.85 -10.54 -22.98
C GLY A 154 -8.74 -11.79 -22.10
N GLU A 155 -8.36 -12.93 -22.69
CA GLU A 155 -8.14 -14.18 -21.96
C GLU A 155 -7.02 -14.03 -20.91
N ILE A 156 -5.91 -13.42 -21.30
CA ILE A 156 -4.77 -13.20 -20.41
C ILE A 156 -5.15 -12.30 -19.22
N VAL A 157 -5.76 -11.17 -19.49
CA VAL A 157 -6.14 -10.19 -18.46
C VAL A 157 -7.15 -10.80 -17.49
N ALA A 158 -8.15 -11.53 -17.98
CA ALA A 158 -9.12 -12.23 -17.15
C ALA A 158 -8.44 -13.27 -16.26
N ARG A 159 -7.54 -14.07 -16.84
CA ARG A 159 -6.81 -15.09 -16.07
C ARG A 159 -5.89 -14.49 -15.02
N LEU A 160 -5.18 -13.40 -15.34
CA LEU A 160 -4.34 -12.70 -14.39
C LEU A 160 -5.14 -12.16 -13.20
N SER A 161 -6.34 -11.64 -13.45
CA SER A 161 -7.22 -11.17 -12.37
C SER A 161 -7.60 -12.32 -11.42
N GLU A 162 -7.96 -13.48 -11.96
CA GLU A 162 -8.27 -14.67 -11.16
C GLU A 162 -7.06 -15.14 -10.36
N LEU A 163 -5.88 -15.19 -10.99
CA LEU A 163 -4.65 -15.65 -10.36
C LEU A 163 -4.17 -14.71 -9.25
N ASN A 164 -4.29 -13.40 -9.46
CA ASN A 164 -3.96 -12.42 -8.43
C ASN A 164 -4.84 -12.62 -7.19
N SER A 165 -6.13 -12.82 -7.39
CA SER A 165 -7.07 -13.10 -6.30
C SER A 165 -6.73 -14.42 -5.61
N GLN A 166 -6.43 -15.47 -6.36
CA GLN A 166 -6.03 -16.77 -5.81
C GLN A 166 -4.75 -16.65 -4.98
N PHE A 167 -3.76 -15.90 -5.48
CA PHE A 167 -2.52 -15.64 -4.73
C PHE A 167 -2.82 -14.99 -3.38
N SER A 168 -3.60 -13.92 -3.39
CA SER A 168 -3.98 -13.18 -2.19
C SER A 168 -4.75 -14.06 -1.18
N ASN A 169 -5.70 -14.86 -1.68
CA ASN A 169 -6.45 -15.78 -0.84
C ASN A 169 -5.57 -16.86 -0.20
N ASN A 170 -4.63 -17.40 -0.95
CA ASN A 170 -3.69 -18.38 -0.43
C ASN A 170 -2.81 -17.80 0.68
N VAL A 171 -2.35 -16.56 0.54
CA VAL A 171 -1.57 -15.89 1.59
C VAL A 171 -2.42 -15.66 2.83
N LEU A 172 -3.65 -15.19 2.67
CA LEU A 172 -4.57 -14.99 3.79
C LEU A 172 -4.83 -16.31 4.53
N ASP A 173 -5.17 -17.36 3.80
CA ASP A 173 -5.48 -18.67 4.38
C ASP A 173 -4.26 -19.30 5.06
N ALA A 174 -3.07 -19.15 4.48
CA ALA A 174 -1.83 -19.61 5.07
C ALA A 174 -1.50 -18.87 6.38
N THR A 175 -1.79 -17.56 6.41
CA THR A 175 -1.59 -16.74 7.60
C THR A 175 -2.55 -17.15 8.72
N MET A 176 -3.82 -17.37 8.38
CA MET A 176 -4.87 -17.77 9.35
C MET A 176 -4.83 -19.25 9.72
N GLY A 177 -4.18 -20.07 8.91
CA GLY A 177 -4.17 -21.54 9.03
C GLY A 177 -3.14 -22.10 9.99
N TRP A 178 -2.45 -21.26 10.76
CA TRP A 178 -1.46 -21.71 11.74
C TRP A 178 -1.70 -21.04 13.09
N GLU A 179 -1.57 -21.83 14.15
CA GLU A 179 -1.61 -21.32 15.52
C GLU A 179 -0.74 -22.19 16.44
N LYS A 180 -0.31 -21.60 17.52
CA LYS A 180 0.45 -22.29 18.58
C LYS A 180 -0.13 -21.88 19.93
N LEU A 181 -0.53 -22.87 20.72
CA LEU A 181 -0.98 -22.67 22.10
C LEU A 181 0.15 -23.03 23.05
N ILE A 182 0.50 -22.11 23.94
CA ILE A 182 1.49 -22.33 25.01
C ILE A 182 0.80 -22.13 26.35
N GLU A 183 0.83 -23.15 27.19
CA GLU A 183 0.21 -23.11 28.51
C GLU A 183 1.18 -22.65 29.59
N ASN A 184 2.46 -22.97 29.45
CA ASN A 184 3.50 -22.63 30.42
C ASN A 184 4.13 -21.26 30.11
N GLU A 185 3.83 -20.26 30.93
CA GLU A 185 4.35 -18.89 30.77
C GLU A 185 5.88 -18.83 30.79
N ALA A 186 6.53 -19.77 31.47
CA ALA A 186 8.00 -19.81 31.51
C ALA A 186 8.66 -20.00 30.14
N GLU A 187 7.95 -20.61 29.18
CA GLU A 187 8.39 -20.73 27.78
C GLU A 187 8.34 -19.42 27.01
N LEU A 188 7.73 -18.38 27.60
CA LEU A 188 7.53 -17.07 27.00
C LEU A 188 8.40 -15.98 27.65
N ALA A 189 9.42 -16.36 28.38
CA ALA A 189 10.35 -15.40 28.98
C ALA A 189 10.85 -14.39 27.96
N GLY A 190 10.90 -13.12 28.36
CA GLY A 190 11.34 -12.01 27.51
C GLY A 190 10.22 -11.30 26.75
N LEU A 191 9.06 -11.93 26.62
CA LEU A 191 7.92 -11.26 26.00
C LEU A 191 7.43 -10.08 26.85
N PRO A 192 7.12 -8.93 26.23
CA PRO A 192 6.50 -7.82 26.92
C PRO A 192 5.13 -8.20 27.49
N GLU A 193 4.75 -7.54 28.58
CA GLU A 193 3.43 -7.74 29.21
C GLU A 193 2.28 -7.54 28.22
N SER A 194 2.39 -6.56 27.34
CA SER A 194 1.38 -6.29 26.30
C SER A 194 1.20 -7.49 25.37
N ALA A 195 2.28 -8.15 24.97
CA ALA A 195 2.25 -9.33 24.11
C ALA A 195 1.65 -10.54 24.83
N LEU A 196 1.99 -10.72 26.10
CA LEU A 196 1.44 -11.81 26.93
C LEU A 196 -0.08 -11.64 27.10
N GLN A 197 -0.54 -10.43 27.40
CA GLN A 197 -1.98 -10.12 27.54
C GLN A 197 -2.72 -10.33 26.24
N ALA A 198 -2.15 -9.90 25.11
CA ALA A 198 -2.75 -10.10 23.81
C ALA A 198 -2.87 -11.59 23.45
N ALA A 199 -1.84 -12.37 23.72
CA ALA A 199 -1.86 -13.82 23.49
C ALA A 199 -2.88 -14.54 24.38
N GLN A 200 -2.99 -14.14 25.64
CA GLN A 200 -3.98 -14.67 26.58
C GLN A 200 -5.39 -14.33 26.12
N GLN A 201 -5.65 -13.09 25.74
CA GLN A 201 -6.94 -12.66 25.20
C GLN A 201 -7.29 -13.44 23.92
N SER A 202 -6.32 -13.68 23.04
CA SER A 202 -6.50 -14.50 21.84
C SER A 202 -6.90 -15.94 22.17
N ALA A 203 -6.28 -16.56 23.18
CA ALA A 203 -6.66 -17.89 23.63
C ALA A 203 -8.08 -17.92 24.21
N GLU A 204 -8.40 -16.95 25.06
CA GLU A 204 -9.74 -16.84 25.69
C GLU A 204 -10.84 -16.68 24.64
N SER A 205 -10.58 -15.93 23.56
CA SER A 205 -11.54 -15.73 22.48
C SER A 205 -11.91 -17.05 21.77
N LYS A 206 -11.05 -18.06 21.87
CA LYS A 206 -11.27 -19.41 21.32
C LYS A 206 -11.69 -20.43 22.38
N GLY A 207 -11.93 -19.99 23.62
CA GLY A 207 -12.27 -20.88 24.72
C GLY A 207 -11.10 -21.72 25.20
N LEU A 208 -9.86 -21.26 24.95
CA LEU A 208 -8.64 -21.97 25.33
C LEU A 208 -7.97 -21.31 26.53
N LYS A 209 -7.21 -22.11 27.28
CA LYS A 209 -6.36 -21.63 28.39
C LYS A 209 -4.95 -21.44 27.89
N GLY A 210 -4.27 -20.42 28.44
CA GLY A 210 -2.87 -20.13 28.12
C GLY A 210 -2.74 -18.99 27.13
N TYR A 211 -1.78 -19.12 26.24
CA TYR A 211 -1.34 -18.08 25.32
C TYR A 211 -1.39 -18.62 23.90
N ARG A 212 -2.18 -17.96 23.05
CA ARG A 212 -2.36 -18.34 21.65
C ARG A 212 -1.57 -17.39 20.75
N PHE A 213 -0.71 -17.97 19.90
CA PHE A 213 0.08 -17.25 18.91
C PHE A 213 -0.36 -17.60 17.50
N THR A 214 -0.38 -16.59 16.63
CA THR A 214 -0.75 -16.72 15.21
C THR A 214 0.33 -16.10 14.34
N LEU A 215 0.14 -16.15 13.02
CA LEU A 215 1.07 -15.52 12.08
C LEU A 215 0.68 -14.09 11.70
N GLU A 216 -0.35 -13.54 12.34
CA GLU A 216 -0.63 -12.12 12.24
C GLU A 216 0.50 -11.32 12.86
N ILE A 217 0.87 -10.19 12.27
CA ILE A 217 2.04 -9.41 12.69
C ILE A 217 2.01 -9.06 14.18
N PRO A 218 0.89 -8.59 14.78
CA PRO A 218 0.88 -8.27 16.21
C PRO A 218 1.17 -9.46 17.12
N SER A 219 0.93 -10.68 16.65
CA SER A 219 1.25 -11.92 17.38
C SER A 219 2.66 -12.42 17.09
N TYR A 220 3.05 -12.42 15.82
CA TYR A 220 4.33 -12.95 15.35
C TYR A 220 5.52 -12.08 15.75
N LEU A 221 5.43 -10.78 15.50
CA LEU A 221 6.55 -9.85 15.64
C LEU A 221 7.11 -9.77 17.06
N PRO A 222 6.30 -9.70 18.13
CA PRO A 222 6.83 -9.69 19.49
C PRO A 222 7.62 -10.94 19.86
N VAL A 223 7.21 -12.10 19.37
CA VAL A 223 7.93 -13.37 19.63
C VAL A 223 9.31 -13.32 18.98
N ILE A 224 9.38 -12.94 17.72
CA ILE A 224 10.66 -12.86 16.99
C ILE A 224 11.59 -11.80 17.59
N THR A 225 11.02 -10.73 18.13
CA THR A 225 11.81 -9.60 18.66
C THR A 225 12.26 -9.83 20.10
N TYR A 226 11.40 -10.40 20.96
CA TYR A 226 11.61 -10.36 22.40
C TYR A 226 11.70 -11.72 23.08
N CYS A 227 11.15 -12.79 22.49
CA CYS A 227 11.08 -14.07 23.17
C CYS A 227 12.44 -14.74 23.29
N GLU A 228 12.84 -15.07 24.50
CA GLU A 228 14.12 -15.74 24.78
C GLU A 228 14.14 -17.21 24.35
N ASN A 229 12.97 -17.82 24.18
CA ASN A 229 12.84 -19.19 23.71
C ASN A 229 13.18 -19.29 22.22
N ARG A 230 14.43 -19.64 21.94
CA ARG A 230 14.93 -19.74 20.55
C ARG A 230 14.15 -20.76 19.73
N ALA A 231 13.75 -21.87 20.34
CA ALA A 231 12.97 -22.90 19.65
C ALA A 231 11.62 -22.35 19.17
N LEU A 232 10.96 -21.51 19.98
CA LEU A 232 9.69 -20.89 19.60
C LEU A 232 9.89 -19.85 18.48
N ARG A 233 10.98 -19.06 18.56
CA ARG A 233 11.30 -18.12 17.47
C ARG A 233 11.52 -18.86 16.15
N GLU A 234 12.27 -19.96 16.18
CA GLU A 234 12.53 -20.80 15.00
C GLU A 234 11.22 -21.38 14.44
N GLU A 235 10.36 -21.93 15.30
CA GLU A 235 9.09 -22.52 14.90
C GLU A 235 8.18 -21.49 14.23
N MET A 236 8.03 -20.31 14.85
CA MET A 236 7.20 -19.26 14.29
C MET A 236 7.79 -18.65 13.02
N TYR A 237 9.11 -18.44 12.99
CA TYR A 237 9.77 -17.97 11.77
C TYR A 237 9.56 -18.95 10.62
N ARG A 238 9.72 -20.25 10.88
CA ARG A 238 9.53 -21.29 9.87
C ARG A 238 8.10 -21.26 9.34
N ALA A 239 7.12 -21.21 10.24
CA ALA A 239 5.72 -21.15 9.83
C ALA A 239 5.42 -19.89 8.98
N TYR A 240 5.96 -18.74 9.38
CA TYR A 240 5.74 -17.47 8.69
C TYR A 240 6.48 -17.40 7.34
N ALA A 241 7.75 -17.76 7.32
CA ALA A 241 8.61 -17.67 6.12
C ALA A 241 8.28 -18.70 5.05
N THR A 242 7.47 -19.70 5.36
CA THR A 242 7.07 -20.76 4.43
C THR A 242 5.58 -20.69 4.05
N ARG A 243 4.90 -19.62 4.42
CA ARG A 243 3.47 -19.45 4.10
C ARG A 243 3.23 -19.59 2.60
N ALA A 244 2.12 -20.23 2.25
CA ALA A 244 1.65 -20.38 0.88
C ALA A 244 2.70 -21.02 -0.04
N SER A 245 3.44 -22.00 0.46
CA SER A 245 4.51 -22.67 -0.30
C SER A 245 4.49 -24.19 -0.14
N GLU A 246 5.45 -24.83 -0.78
CA GLU A 246 5.71 -26.28 -0.68
C GLU A 246 6.57 -26.65 0.54
N GLN A 247 6.91 -25.68 1.37
CA GLN A 247 7.76 -25.86 2.55
C GLN A 247 6.96 -25.61 3.83
N GLY A 248 7.53 -26.04 4.96
CA GLY A 248 7.03 -25.72 6.29
C GLY A 248 5.91 -26.61 6.79
N PRO A 249 5.26 -26.23 7.91
CA PRO A 249 4.27 -27.08 8.57
C PRO A 249 2.99 -27.29 7.75
N ASN A 250 2.64 -26.37 6.85
CA ASN A 250 1.51 -26.48 5.96
C ASN A 250 1.94 -26.68 4.50
N ALA A 251 3.06 -27.35 4.28
CA ALA A 251 3.64 -27.58 2.96
C ALA A 251 2.60 -28.11 1.95
N GLY A 252 2.50 -27.45 0.82
CA GLY A 252 1.59 -27.82 -0.25
C GLY A 252 0.14 -27.37 -0.05
N LYS A 253 -0.22 -26.90 1.14
CA LYS A 253 -1.53 -26.34 1.41
C LYS A 253 -1.48 -24.83 1.11
N TRP A 254 -2.35 -24.35 0.26
CA TRP A 254 -2.37 -22.96 -0.23
C TRP A 254 -1.08 -22.55 -0.98
N ASP A 255 -0.47 -23.47 -1.70
CA ASP A 255 0.82 -23.28 -2.36
C ASP A 255 0.69 -22.36 -3.59
N ASN A 256 1.42 -21.25 -3.60
CA ASN A 256 1.45 -20.28 -4.69
C ASN A 256 2.49 -20.55 -5.76
N SER A 257 3.25 -21.63 -5.68
CA SER A 257 4.33 -21.92 -6.65
C SER A 257 3.85 -21.91 -8.09
N LYS A 258 2.80 -22.66 -8.39
CA LYS A 258 2.24 -22.73 -9.74
C LYS A 258 1.50 -21.45 -10.13
N VAL A 259 0.85 -20.81 -9.17
CA VAL A 259 0.16 -19.53 -9.39
C VAL A 259 1.15 -18.48 -9.89
N MET A 260 2.30 -18.35 -9.22
CA MET A 260 3.35 -17.40 -9.63
C MET A 260 3.90 -17.71 -11.03
N GLU A 261 4.16 -18.96 -11.32
CA GLU A 261 4.68 -19.38 -12.64
C GLU A 261 3.69 -19.02 -13.76
N GLU A 262 2.42 -19.29 -13.56
CA GLU A 262 1.38 -18.94 -14.53
C GLU A 262 1.26 -17.41 -14.68
N ILE A 263 1.27 -16.66 -13.58
CA ILE A 263 1.24 -15.19 -13.59
C ILE A 263 2.40 -14.66 -14.44
N LEU A 264 3.61 -15.11 -14.17
CA LEU A 264 4.80 -14.61 -14.87
C LEU A 264 4.78 -14.98 -16.35
N THR A 265 4.35 -16.19 -16.69
CA THR A 265 4.21 -16.65 -18.07
C THR A 265 3.22 -15.77 -18.84
N LEU A 266 2.07 -15.49 -18.23
CA LEU A 266 1.04 -14.64 -18.85
C LEU A 266 1.50 -13.21 -18.99
N ARG A 267 2.25 -12.67 -18.03
CA ARG A 267 2.80 -11.31 -18.11
C ARG A 267 3.78 -11.15 -19.25
N VAL A 268 4.66 -12.13 -19.46
CA VAL A 268 5.60 -12.12 -20.60
C VAL A 268 4.82 -12.15 -21.92
N GLU A 269 3.83 -13.04 -22.03
CA GLU A 269 2.99 -13.14 -23.23
C GLU A 269 2.24 -11.82 -23.49
N LEU A 270 1.68 -11.22 -22.45
CA LEU A 270 0.96 -9.94 -22.54
C LEU A 270 1.85 -8.83 -23.08
N ALA A 271 3.05 -8.69 -22.54
CA ALA A 271 4.00 -7.68 -22.99
C ALA A 271 4.34 -7.84 -24.47
N LYS A 272 4.67 -9.04 -24.89
CA LYS A 272 5.00 -9.34 -26.29
C LYS A 272 3.81 -9.13 -27.22
N LEU A 273 2.62 -9.50 -26.77
CA LEU A 273 1.39 -9.30 -27.53
C LEU A 273 1.17 -7.81 -27.83
N LEU A 274 1.48 -6.92 -26.89
CA LEU A 274 1.36 -5.48 -27.03
C LEU A 274 2.56 -4.80 -27.71
N GLY A 275 3.56 -5.58 -28.14
CA GLY A 275 4.71 -5.07 -28.87
C GLY A 275 5.89 -4.66 -28.00
N PHE A 276 5.88 -4.99 -26.71
CA PHE A 276 7.01 -4.76 -25.82
C PHE A 276 7.95 -5.97 -25.81
N ASN A 277 9.24 -5.73 -25.61
CA ASN A 277 10.22 -6.80 -25.51
C ASN A 277 10.14 -7.55 -24.18
N THR A 278 9.81 -6.82 -23.10
CA THR A 278 9.73 -7.35 -21.73
C THR A 278 8.52 -6.80 -21.01
N TYR A 279 8.10 -7.49 -19.95
CA TYR A 279 7.04 -7.00 -19.07
C TYR A 279 7.46 -5.71 -18.36
N THR A 280 8.76 -5.51 -18.08
CA THR A 280 9.26 -4.28 -17.47
C THR A 280 8.99 -3.06 -18.35
N GLU A 281 9.13 -3.18 -19.65
CA GLU A 281 8.78 -2.10 -20.59
C GLU A 281 7.28 -1.78 -20.52
N LEU A 282 6.43 -2.79 -20.50
CA LEU A 282 4.98 -2.61 -20.35
C LEU A 282 4.66 -1.91 -19.03
N SER A 283 5.25 -2.37 -17.93
CA SER A 283 5.06 -1.77 -16.61
C SER A 283 5.40 -0.29 -16.59
N LEU A 284 6.50 0.09 -17.23
CA LEU A 284 6.99 1.48 -17.24
C LEU A 284 6.20 2.40 -18.18
N ALA A 285 5.37 1.86 -19.07
CA ALA A 285 4.60 2.66 -20.02
C ALA A 285 3.69 3.71 -19.34
N THR A 286 3.33 3.50 -18.07
CA THR A 286 2.47 4.39 -17.28
C THR A 286 3.20 5.02 -16.10
N LYS A 287 4.54 4.95 -16.05
CA LYS A 287 5.35 5.41 -14.91
C LYS A 287 6.30 6.55 -15.29
N MET A 288 6.93 7.16 -14.29
CA MET A 288 7.91 8.24 -14.47
C MET A 288 9.21 7.73 -15.09
N ALA A 289 9.68 6.55 -14.66
CA ALA A 289 10.91 5.96 -15.16
C ALA A 289 10.77 5.72 -16.66
N GLU A 290 11.79 6.10 -17.43
CA GLU A 290 11.71 6.15 -18.89
C GLU A 290 11.94 4.80 -19.56
N ASN A 291 12.81 3.96 -18.97
CA ASN A 291 13.14 2.66 -19.53
C ASN A 291 13.68 1.71 -18.44
N PRO A 292 13.70 0.39 -18.68
CA PRO A 292 14.18 -0.57 -17.69
C PRO A 292 15.61 -0.35 -17.23
N GLN A 293 16.50 0.11 -18.11
CA GLN A 293 17.91 0.34 -17.73
C GLN A 293 18.04 1.43 -16.69
N GLN A 294 17.22 2.48 -16.77
CA GLN A 294 17.20 3.55 -15.77
C GLN A 294 16.85 3.00 -14.38
N VAL A 295 15.89 2.10 -14.30
CA VAL A 295 15.50 1.48 -13.02
C VAL A 295 16.60 0.57 -12.49
N LEU A 296 17.16 -0.29 -13.34
CA LEU A 296 18.25 -1.18 -12.95
C LEU A 296 19.47 -0.40 -12.45
N ASP A 297 19.87 0.65 -13.16
CA ASP A 297 20.99 1.49 -12.76
C ASP A 297 20.73 2.20 -11.42
N PHE A 298 19.50 2.69 -11.22
CA PHE A 298 19.11 3.32 -9.96
C PHE A 298 19.23 2.35 -8.79
N LEU A 299 18.69 1.14 -8.93
CA LEU A 299 18.72 0.11 -7.88
C LEU A 299 20.17 -0.34 -7.61
N ASP A 300 20.95 -0.58 -8.64
CA ASP A 300 22.35 -1.01 -8.50
C ASP A 300 23.20 0.08 -7.84
N HIS A 301 22.98 1.34 -8.18
CA HIS A 301 23.71 2.46 -7.58
C HIS A 301 23.41 2.58 -6.08
N LEU A 302 22.13 2.46 -5.68
CA LEU A 302 21.77 2.46 -4.27
C LEU A 302 22.38 1.26 -3.51
N ALA A 303 22.40 0.08 -4.14
CA ALA A 303 23.00 -1.10 -3.54
C ALA A 303 24.51 -0.92 -3.30
N GLU A 304 25.21 -0.37 -4.28
CA GLU A 304 26.66 -0.06 -4.15
C GLU A 304 26.93 0.92 -3.01
N ARG A 305 26.06 1.92 -2.84
CA ARG A 305 26.20 2.92 -1.78
C ARG A 305 25.86 2.37 -0.39
N ALA A 306 24.86 1.49 -0.28
CA ALA A 306 24.38 0.99 0.99
C ALA A 306 25.14 -0.26 1.51
N LYS A 307 25.69 -1.09 0.61
CA LYS A 307 26.25 -2.38 0.99
C LYS A 307 27.43 -2.30 1.97
N PRO A 308 28.43 -1.43 1.79
CA PRO A 308 29.54 -1.33 2.75
C PRO A 308 29.05 -0.99 4.16
N GLN A 309 28.10 -0.07 4.29
CA GLN A 309 27.52 0.30 5.59
C GLN A 309 26.70 -0.85 6.18
N GLY A 310 25.95 -1.58 5.34
CA GLY A 310 25.19 -2.75 5.77
C GLY A 310 26.06 -3.88 6.28
N GLU A 311 27.18 -4.14 5.62
CA GLU A 311 28.19 -5.13 6.05
C GLU A 311 28.79 -4.74 7.40
N LYS A 312 29.07 -3.47 7.58
CA LYS A 312 29.59 -2.93 8.85
C LYS A 312 28.55 -3.11 9.97
N GLU A 313 27.31 -2.76 9.71
CA GLU A 313 26.22 -2.91 10.68
C GLU A 313 26.03 -4.38 11.10
N LEU A 314 26.10 -5.31 10.15
CA LEU A 314 26.02 -6.74 10.46
C LEU A 314 27.22 -7.21 11.30
N GLN A 315 28.43 -6.76 10.97
CA GLN A 315 29.62 -7.12 11.73
C GLN A 315 29.55 -6.59 13.16
N GLU A 316 29.06 -5.38 13.35
CA GLU A 316 28.83 -4.78 14.67
C GLU A 316 27.82 -5.62 15.48
N LEU A 317 26.77 -6.13 14.85
CA LEU A 317 25.81 -7.03 15.50
C LEU A 317 26.46 -8.35 15.89
N LYS A 318 27.24 -8.96 15.01
CA LYS A 318 27.95 -10.21 15.29
C LYS A 318 28.92 -10.04 16.45
N ASP A 319 29.70 -8.96 16.45
CA ASP A 319 30.67 -8.67 17.54
C ASP A 319 29.95 -8.47 18.88
N TYR A 320 28.84 -7.78 18.87
CA TYR A 320 27.98 -7.60 20.05
C TYR A 320 27.47 -8.93 20.58
N CYS A 321 26.97 -9.81 19.72
CA CYS A 321 26.43 -11.12 20.11
C CYS A 321 27.54 -12.02 20.72
N GLU A 322 28.70 -12.03 20.11
CA GLU A 322 29.83 -12.82 20.62
C GLU A 322 30.31 -12.32 21.98
N LYS A 323 30.47 -10.99 22.10
CA LYS A 323 30.99 -10.38 23.35
C LYS A 323 30.00 -10.51 24.50
N GLU A 324 28.72 -10.24 24.28
CA GLU A 324 27.74 -10.16 25.37
C GLU A 324 27.05 -11.49 25.65
N PHE A 325 26.90 -12.36 24.64
CA PHE A 325 26.12 -13.60 24.77
C PHE A 325 26.90 -14.87 24.41
N GLY A 326 28.12 -14.74 23.88
CA GLY A 326 28.90 -15.91 23.43
C GLY A 326 28.28 -16.58 22.20
N VAL A 327 27.44 -15.88 21.45
CA VAL A 327 26.79 -16.39 20.26
C VAL A 327 27.65 -16.05 19.04
N THR A 328 28.10 -17.07 18.31
CA THR A 328 29.00 -16.92 17.17
C THR A 328 28.32 -17.11 15.83
N GLU A 329 27.13 -17.73 15.81
CA GLU A 329 26.34 -17.94 14.61
C GLU A 329 24.92 -17.41 14.79
N LEU A 330 24.45 -16.59 13.83
CA LEU A 330 23.12 -16.01 13.86
C LEU A 330 22.27 -16.62 12.75
N ALA A 331 21.18 -17.28 13.14
CA ALA A 331 20.14 -17.71 12.22
C ALA A 331 19.17 -16.56 11.93
N PRO A 332 18.36 -16.64 10.87
CA PRO A 332 17.37 -15.58 10.56
C PRO A 332 16.45 -15.24 11.75
N TRP A 333 16.04 -16.22 12.53
CA TRP A 333 15.20 -16.00 13.73
C TRP A 333 15.94 -15.43 14.94
N ASP A 334 17.23 -15.21 14.82
CA ASP A 334 18.07 -14.57 15.85
C ASP A 334 18.32 -13.08 15.54
N ILE A 335 18.28 -12.69 14.29
CA ILE A 335 18.66 -11.34 13.84
C ILE A 335 17.82 -10.25 14.53
N GLY A 336 16.51 -10.35 14.45
CA GLY A 336 15.62 -9.38 15.08
C GLY A 336 15.74 -9.33 16.59
N PHE A 337 15.89 -10.50 17.20
CA PHE A 337 16.03 -10.63 18.64
C PHE A 337 17.31 -9.94 19.17
N TYR A 338 18.46 -10.25 18.60
CA TYR A 338 19.72 -9.63 19.04
C TYR A 338 19.88 -8.20 18.57
N SER A 339 19.28 -7.83 17.42
CA SER A 339 19.24 -6.43 16.98
C SER A 339 18.50 -5.54 17.98
N GLU A 340 17.39 -6.03 18.54
CA GLU A 340 16.67 -5.29 19.58
C GLU A 340 17.50 -5.13 20.84
N LYS A 341 18.20 -6.19 21.28
CA LYS A 341 19.12 -6.12 22.44
C LYS A 341 20.26 -5.13 22.19
N GLN A 342 20.85 -5.15 21.01
CA GLN A 342 21.90 -4.21 20.63
C GLN A 342 21.39 -2.77 20.62
N LYS A 343 20.20 -2.54 20.08
CA LYS A 343 19.57 -1.21 20.07
C LYS A 343 19.35 -0.69 21.49
N GLN A 344 18.84 -1.53 22.38
CA GLN A 344 18.66 -1.19 23.78
C GLN A 344 19.99 -0.88 24.47
N HIS A 345 21.01 -1.67 24.17
CA HIS A 345 22.36 -1.46 24.73
C HIS A 345 22.97 -0.13 24.27
N LEU A 346 22.86 0.18 22.99
CA LEU A 346 23.46 1.39 22.40
C LEU A 346 22.69 2.67 22.73
N TYR A 347 21.37 2.62 22.77
CA TYR A 347 20.52 3.81 22.83
C TYR A 347 19.65 3.86 24.08
N ALA A 348 19.64 2.82 24.89
CA ALA A 348 18.79 2.69 26.08
C ALA A 348 17.29 2.92 25.75
N ILE A 349 16.86 2.51 24.57
CA ILE A 349 15.49 2.67 24.08
C ILE A 349 14.83 1.31 23.87
N ASN A 350 13.59 1.20 24.30
CA ASN A 350 12.75 0.01 24.12
C ASN A 350 11.38 0.48 23.60
N ASP A 351 10.94 -0.06 22.47
CA ASP A 351 9.65 0.32 21.88
C ASP A 351 8.49 0.06 22.83
N GLU A 352 8.56 -0.99 23.67
CA GLU A 352 7.52 -1.27 24.64
C GLU A 352 7.44 -0.22 25.76
N GLU A 353 8.56 0.41 26.12
CA GLU A 353 8.56 1.53 27.07
C GLU A 353 7.97 2.80 26.46
N LEU A 354 7.98 2.92 25.16
CA LEU A 354 7.42 4.05 24.43
C LEU A 354 5.92 3.92 24.19
N ARG A 355 5.38 2.71 24.12
CA ARG A 355 3.95 2.48 23.85
C ARG A 355 3.02 3.31 24.73
N PRO A 356 3.22 3.44 26.05
CA PRO A 356 2.34 4.24 26.90
C PRO A 356 2.21 5.69 26.47
N TYR A 357 3.17 6.22 25.70
CA TYR A 357 3.17 7.58 25.21
C TYR A 357 2.52 7.74 23.82
N PHE A 358 2.11 6.64 23.19
CA PHE A 358 1.46 6.66 21.90
C PHE A 358 0.08 6.00 21.93
N PRO A 359 -0.84 6.50 22.80
CA PRO A 359 -2.21 6.01 22.76
C PRO A 359 -2.92 6.52 21.50
N GLU A 360 -3.82 5.73 20.98
CA GLU A 360 -4.52 5.96 19.71
C GLU A 360 -5.03 7.40 19.57
N ASN A 361 -5.80 7.89 20.53
CA ASN A 361 -6.41 9.22 20.41
C ASN A 361 -5.37 10.35 20.41
N ARG A 362 -4.30 10.20 21.16
CA ARG A 362 -3.22 11.20 21.18
C ARG A 362 -2.47 11.24 19.85
N VAL A 363 -2.17 10.08 19.30
CA VAL A 363 -1.48 9.96 18.00
C VAL A 363 -2.34 10.55 16.88
N ILE A 364 -3.62 10.23 16.85
CA ILE A 364 -4.56 10.76 15.87
C ILE A 364 -4.67 12.29 16.01
N SER A 365 -4.82 12.79 17.22
CA SER A 365 -4.90 14.24 17.44
C SER A 365 -3.59 14.95 17.06
N GLY A 366 -2.45 14.30 17.29
CA GLY A 366 -1.15 14.81 16.86
C GLY A 366 -0.99 14.89 15.35
N LEU A 367 -1.48 13.87 14.66
CA LEU A 367 -1.53 13.85 13.19
C LEU A 367 -2.39 15.04 12.69
N PHE A 368 -3.54 15.25 13.29
CA PHE A 368 -4.45 16.35 12.91
C PHE A 368 -3.86 17.73 13.24
N GLU A 369 -3.13 17.85 14.34
CA GLU A 369 -2.41 19.09 14.67
C GLU A 369 -1.33 19.39 13.62
N LEU A 370 -0.62 18.36 13.14
CA LEU A 370 0.38 18.52 12.10
C LEU A 370 -0.22 19.08 10.80
N ILE A 371 -1.30 18.49 10.31
CA ILE A 371 -1.91 18.95 9.05
C ILE A 371 -2.54 20.34 9.20
N LYS A 372 -2.99 20.68 10.39
CA LYS A 372 -3.47 22.04 10.69
C LYS A 372 -2.32 23.05 10.55
N ARG A 373 -1.17 22.75 11.13
CA ARG A 373 0.00 23.64 11.09
C ARG A 373 0.57 23.84 9.68
N ILE A 374 0.72 22.75 8.92
CA ILE A 374 1.38 22.83 7.62
C ILE A 374 0.43 23.09 6.46
N PHE A 375 -0.83 22.64 6.54
CA PHE A 375 -1.80 22.76 5.43
C PHE A 375 -3.04 23.59 5.77
N ASN A 376 -3.19 24.00 6.99
CA ASN A 376 -4.39 24.68 7.48
C ASN A 376 -5.69 23.89 7.24
N ILE A 377 -5.60 22.57 7.42
CA ILE A 377 -6.70 21.61 7.31
C ILE A 377 -6.99 21.09 8.72
N ARG A 378 -8.25 21.04 9.11
CA ARG A 378 -8.68 20.42 10.35
C ARG A 378 -9.51 19.17 10.09
N ALA A 379 -9.41 18.20 10.99
CA ALA A 379 -10.16 16.95 10.92
C ALA A 379 -11.23 16.92 12.03
N VAL A 380 -12.42 16.44 11.68
CA VAL A 380 -13.56 16.32 12.60
C VAL A 380 -14.12 14.93 12.51
N GLU A 381 -14.24 14.23 13.65
CA GLU A 381 -14.83 12.90 13.69
C GLU A 381 -16.33 12.97 13.48
N ARG A 382 -16.86 12.10 12.61
CA ARG A 382 -18.28 11.95 12.36
C ARG A 382 -18.76 10.63 12.94
N LYS A 383 -19.66 10.66 13.90
CA LYS A 383 -20.27 9.49 14.51
C LYS A 383 -21.50 9.02 13.72
N GLY A 384 -21.86 7.75 13.90
CA GLY A 384 -23.06 7.18 13.31
C GLY A 384 -22.96 6.83 11.85
N VAL A 385 -21.75 6.82 11.27
CA VAL A 385 -21.52 6.39 9.90
C VAL A 385 -21.57 4.85 9.84
N ASP A 386 -22.28 4.31 8.85
CA ASP A 386 -22.36 2.88 8.63
C ASP A 386 -21.01 2.32 8.17
N THR A 387 -20.49 1.34 8.89
CA THR A 387 -19.21 0.71 8.60
C THR A 387 -19.30 -0.82 8.64
N TRP A 388 -18.20 -1.49 8.34
CA TRP A 388 -18.10 -2.96 8.32
C TRP A 388 -17.72 -3.56 9.68
N HIS A 389 -17.26 -2.74 10.63
CA HIS A 389 -16.87 -3.19 11.97
C HIS A 389 -17.03 -2.06 12.97
N LYS A 390 -17.37 -2.42 14.22
CA LYS A 390 -17.62 -1.45 15.30
C LYS A 390 -16.44 -0.54 15.64
N ASP A 391 -15.19 -1.01 15.38
CA ASP A 391 -13.98 -0.28 15.70
C ASP A 391 -13.55 0.69 14.60
N VAL A 392 -14.21 0.68 13.45
CA VAL A 392 -13.91 1.59 12.35
C VAL A 392 -14.43 2.99 12.67
N ARG A 393 -13.56 3.99 12.50
CA ARG A 393 -13.89 5.40 12.73
C ARG A 393 -13.99 6.13 11.39
N PHE A 394 -14.66 7.29 11.41
CA PHE A 394 -14.86 8.10 10.22
C PHE A 394 -14.61 9.57 10.51
N PHE A 395 -13.90 10.27 9.62
CA PHE A 395 -13.49 11.65 9.79
C PHE A 395 -13.73 12.48 8.55
N ASP A 396 -14.03 13.75 8.73
CA ASP A 396 -14.12 14.77 7.68
C ASP A 396 -12.90 15.69 7.74
N LEU A 397 -12.36 16.07 6.58
CA LEU A 397 -11.32 17.10 6.46
C LEU A 397 -11.94 18.41 5.96
N ILE A 398 -11.68 19.47 6.68
CA ILE A 398 -12.28 20.78 6.46
C ILE A 398 -11.19 21.83 6.30
N ASP A 399 -11.29 22.67 5.27
CA ASP A 399 -10.28 23.69 4.99
C ASP A 399 -10.54 25.01 5.75
N GLU A 400 -9.68 25.99 5.52
CA GLU A 400 -9.73 27.32 6.16
C GLU A 400 -11.02 28.10 5.89
N ASN A 401 -11.75 27.74 4.81
CA ASN A 401 -13.01 28.35 4.41
C ASN A 401 -14.23 27.54 4.88
N ASP A 402 -14.04 26.62 5.83
CA ASP A 402 -15.06 25.69 6.33
C ASP A 402 -15.65 24.78 5.25
N GLN A 403 -14.93 24.56 4.15
CA GLN A 403 -15.32 23.68 3.07
C GLN A 403 -14.90 22.25 3.35
N LEU A 404 -15.79 21.30 3.14
CA LEU A 404 -15.46 19.87 3.19
C LEU A 404 -14.56 19.53 2.01
N ARG A 405 -13.37 19.02 2.29
CA ARG A 405 -12.38 18.63 1.26
C ARG A 405 -12.44 17.15 0.96
N GLY A 406 -12.71 16.33 1.93
CA GLY A 406 -12.79 14.89 1.80
C GLY A 406 -13.06 14.22 3.14
N SER A 407 -13.23 12.89 3.09
CA SER A 407 -13.54 12.11 4.28
C SER A 407 -12.82 10.76 4.24
N PHE A 408 -12.64 10.11 5.39
CA PHE A 408 -11.98 8.81 5.41
C PHE A 408 -12.50 7.90 6.52
N TYR A 409 -12.52 6.60 6.19
CA TYR A 409 -12.66 5.53 7.16
C TYR A 409 -11.29 5.18 7.72
N LEU A 410 -11.22 4.91 9.02
CA LEU A 410 -9.99 4.52 9.68
C LEU A 410 -10.20 3.17 10.38
N ASP A 411 -9.57 2.13 9.85
CA ASP A 411 -9.64 0.76 10.34
C ASP A 411 -8.24 0.35 10.83
N LEU A 412 -8.00 0.49 12.13
CA LEU A 412 -6.65 0.43 12.70
C LEU A 412 -6.19 -0.95 13.12
N TYR A 413 -7.11 -1.84 13.55
CA TYR A 413 -6.72 -3.05 14.28
C TYR A 413 -6.69 -4.29 13.41
N ALA A 414 -5.71 -5.16 13.67
CA ALA A 414 -5.69 -6.51 13.12
C ALA A 414 -6.89 -7.31 13.66
N ARG A 415 -7.42 -8.21 12.86
CA ARG A 415 -8.45 -9.17 13.24
C ARG A 415 -8.49 -10.33 12.26
N GLU A 416 -9.17 -11.41 12.64
CA GLU A 416 -9.35 -12.57 11.76
C GLU A 416 -10.04 -12.17 10.45
N HIS A 417 -9.66 -12.81 9.36
CA HIS A 417 -10.23 -12.60 8.02
C HIS A 417 -10.02 -11.19 7.45
N LYS A 418 -9.10 -10.44 8.02
CA LYS A 418 -8.62 -9.16 7.50
C LYS A 418 -7.22 -9.35 6.92
N ARG A 419 -7.02 -8.88 5.69
CA ARG A 419 -5.71 -8.91 5.03
C ARG A 419 -4.68 -8.14 5.86
N GLY A 420 -3.48 -8.71 5.99
CA GLY A 420 -2.36 -8.08 6.71
C GLY A 420 -1.77 -6.91 5.95
N GLY A 421 -0.91 -6.15 6.64
CA GLY A 421 -0.27 -4.96 6.11
C GLY A 421 -1.09 -3.69 6.35
N ALA A 422 -0.62 -2.60 5.78
CA ALA A 422 -1.31 -1.32 5.81
C ALA A 422 -1.47 -0.81 4.39
N TRP A 423 -2.59 -0.15 4.12
CA TRP A 423 -2.85 0.40 2.78
C TRP A 423 -3.90 1.50 2.84
N MET A 424 -3.90 2.31 1.79
CA MET A 424 -4.97 3.24 1.46
C MET A 424 -5.68 2.73 0.21
N ASP A 425 -6.99 2.93 0.12
CA ASP A 425 -7.75 2.65 -1.08
C ASP A 425 -8.81 3.73 -1.33
N ASP A 426 -9.20 3.88 -2.59
CA ASP A 426 -10.19 4.87 -3.04
C ASP A 426 -11.61 4.32 -2.81
N CYS A 427 -12.41 5.03 -2.05
CA CYS A 427 -13.85 4.75 -1.90
C CYS A 427 -14.68 5.56 -2.90
N ILE A 428 -14.46 6.86 -2.92
CA ILE A 428 -15.15 7.81 -3.80
C ILE A 428 -14.11 8.80 -4.31
N GLY A 429 -14.06 8.98 -5.64
CA GLY A 429 -13.20 10.00 -6.26
C GLY A 429 -13.90 11.36 -6.32
N ARG A 430 -13.10 12.43 -6.32
CA ARG A 430 -13.63 13.77 -6.55
C ARG A 430 -14.08 13.91 -8.01
N LYS A 431 -15.26 14.43 -8.21
CA LYS A 431 -15.77 14.68 -9.57
C LYS A 431 -16.80 15.82 -9.58
N ARG A 432 -16.95 16.40 -10.76
CA ARG A 432 -18.07 17.30 -11.06
C ARG A 432 -19.25 16.46 -11.56
N LYS A 433 -20.37 16.56 -10.89
CA LYS A 433 -21.61 15.87 -11.28
C LYS A 433 -22.26 16.57 -12.47
N LEU A 434 -23.23 15.89 -13.10
CA LEU A 434 -23.99 16.45 -14.21
C LEU A 434 -24.74 17.74 -13.84
N ASP A 435 -25.15 17.89 -12.58
CA ASP A 435 -25.82 19.10 -12.07
C ASP A 435 -24.85 20.26 -11.76
N GLY A 436 -23.55 20.05 -11.99
CA GLY A 436 -22.50 21.04 -11.75
C GLY A 436 -21.94 21.05 -10.33
N SER A 437 -22.53 20.31 -9.40
CA SER A 437 -22.02 20.21 -8.04
C SER A 437 -20.77 19.31 -7.98
N ILE A 438 -19.94 19.53 -6.95
CA ILE A 438 -18.72 18.73 -6.72
C ILE A 438 -19.02 17.66 -5.68
N GLU A 439 -18.68 16.41 -6.01
CA GLU A 439 -18.65 15.33 -5.01
C GLU A 439 -17.25 15.23 -4.44
N THR A 440 -17.14 15.27 -3.10
CA THR A 440 -15.86 15.22 -2.40
C THR A 440 -15.35 13.79 -2.27
N PRO A 441 -14.02 13.57 -2.28
CA PRO A 441 -13.44 12.24 -2.22
C PRO A 441 -13.55 11.61 -0.84
N VAL A 442 -13.59 10.27 -0.82
CA VAL A 442 -13.57 9.46 0.40
C VAL A 442 -12.55 8.35 0.24
N THR A 443 -11.75 8.11 1.28
CA THR A 443 -10.75 7.05 1.28
C THR A 443 -10.98 6.02 2.38
N TYR A 444 -10.41 4.82 2.17
CA TYR A 444 -10.20 3.82 3.22
C TYR A 444 -8.75 3.91 3.68
N LEU A 445 -8.53 4.04 4.99
CA LEU A 445 -7.20 3.91 5.59
C LEU A 445 -7.21 2.68 6.48
N THR A 446 -6.40 1.69 6.15
CA THR A 446 -6.40 0.38 6.81
C THR A 446 -5.03 0.08 7.38
N CYS A 447 -4.99 -0.30 8.66
CA CYS A 447 -3.81 -0.77 9.36
C CYS A 447 -4.08 -2.12 10.02
N ASN A 448 -3.06 -2.72 10.61
CA ASN A 448 -3.15 -3.98 11.33
C ASN A 448 -2.37 -3.89 12.65
N PHE A 449 -2.74 -2.91 13.47
CA PHE A 449 -2.12 -2.67 14.78
C PHE A 449 -2.75 -3.53 15.87
N ASN A 450 -2.12 -3.57 17.03
CA ASN A 450 -2.70 -4.20 18.20
C ASN A 450 -3.98 -3.50 18.63
N ALA A 451 -5.04 -4.28 18.84
CA ALA A 451 -6.29 -3.78 19.43
C ALA A 451 -6.09 -3.40 20.90
N PRO A 452 -7.01 -2.61 21.47
CA PRO A 452 -7.00 -2.34 22.91
C PRO A 452 -7.00 -3.63 23.72
N ILE A 453 -6.25 -3.64 24.84
CA ILE A 453 -6.15 -4.79 25.72
C ILE A 453 -6.76 -4.42 27.09
N GLY A 454 -7.75 -5.20 27.53
CA GLY A 454 -8.46 -4.92 28.78
C GLY A 454 -9.12 -3.56 28.76
N ASN A 455 -8.85 -2.73 29.78
CA ASN A 455 -9.40 -1.39 29.90
C ASN A 455 -8.47 -0.29 29.37
N LYS A 456 -7.31 -0.68 28.81
CA LYS A 456 -6.34 0.27 28.26
C LYS A 456 -6.73 0.63 26.82
N PRO A 457 -6.46 1.87 26.36
CA PRO A 457 -6.60 2.20 24.94
C PRO A 457 -5.57 1.43 24.13
N ALA A 458 -5.72 1.39 22.81
CA ALA A 458 -4.69 0.88 21.92
C ALA A 458 -3.43 1.76 22.10
N LEU A 459 -2.29 1.12 22.29
CA LEU A 459 -1.00 1.76 22.47
C LEU A 459 -0.09 1.33 21.32
N PHE A 460 0.46 2.31 20.59
CA PHE A 460 1.23 2.04 19.38
C PHE A 460 2.73 2.06 19.63
N THR A 461 3.48 1.28 18.86
CA THR A 461 4.93 1.48 18.74
C THR A 461 5.19 2.72 17.89
N HIS A 462 6.40 3.26 17.97
CA HIS A 462 6.81 4.36 17.09
C HIS A 462 6.69 3.98 15.61
N ASN A 463 7.03 2.74 15.26
CA ASN A 463 6.88 2.25 13.89
C ASN A 463 5.41 2.23 13.42
N GLU A 464 4.49 1.85 14.30
CA GLU A 464 3.05 1.89 14.01
C GLU A 464 2.56 3.33 13.83
N VAL A 465 3.07 4.27 14.61
CA VAL A 465 2.79 5.71 14.43
C VAL A 465 3.25 6.17 13.04
N THR A 466 4.46 5.80 12.66
CA THR A 466 5.02 6.13 11.33
C THR A 466 4.17 5.54 10.21
N THR A 467 3.71 4.30 10.36
CA THR A 467 2.82 3.63 9.39
C THR A 467 1.50 4.39 9.24
N LEU A 468 0.90 4.83 10.35
CA LEU A 468 -0.34 5.62 10.31
C LEU A 468 -0.14 6.93 9.53
N PHE A 469 0.96 7.63 9.79
CA PHE A 469 1.29 8.86 9.07
C PHE A 469 1.52 8.60 7.58
N HIS A 470 2.15 7.50 7.25
CA HIS A 470 2.35 7.06 5.88
C HIS A 470 1.01 6.88 5.15
N GLU A 471 0.11 6.07 5.70
CA GLU A 471 -1.18 5.80 5.07
C GLU A 471 -2.03 7.07 4.99
N PHE A 472 -1.95 7.92 6.01
CA PHE A 472 -2.62 9.23 5.99
C PHE A 472 -2.05 10.13 4.89
N GLY A 473 -0.76 10.04 4.56
CA GLY A 473 -0.16 10.76 3.44
C GLY A 473 -0.80 10.39 2.10
N HIS A 474 -1.05 9.10 1.87
CA HIS A 474 -1.84 8.66 0.72
C HIS A 474 -3.27 9.23 0.78
N GLY A 475 -3.87 9.19 1.96
CA GLY A 475 -5.23 9.71 2.15
C GLY A 475 -5.36 11.16 1.78
N ILE A 476 -4.47 12.03 2.25
CA ILE A 476 -4.53 13.47 1.94
C ILE A 476 -4.24 13.76 0.47
N HIS A 477 -3.41 12.95 -0.18
CA HIS A 477 -3.19 13.07 -1.62
C HIS A 477 -4.49 12.86 -2.40
N HIS A 478 -5.33 11.94 -1.95
CA HIS A 478 -6.64 11.71 -2.55
C HIS A 478 -7.67 12.75 -2.11
N MET A 479 -7.73 13.07 -0.83
CA MET A 479 -8.78 13.92 -0.25
C MET A 479 -8.59 15.41 -0.50
N LEU A 480 -7.34 15.90 -0.60
CA LEU A 480 -7.09 17.33 -0.76
C LEU A 480 -7.00 17.77 -2.22
N THR A 481 -7.27 16.87 -3.15
CA THR A 481 -7.29 17.21 -4.59
C THR A 481 -8.26 18.34 -4.88
N GLN A 482 -7.89 19.21 -5.80
CA GLN A 482 -8.76 20.25 -6.36
C GLN A 482 -9.13 19.95 -7.83
N ILE A 483 -8.72 18.78 -8.30
CA ILE A 483 -9.07 18.32 -9.65
C ILE A 483 -10.46 17.69 -9.59
N ASP A 484 -11.35 18.13 -10.45
CA ASP A 484 -12.72 17.63 -10.53
C ASP A 484 -12.98 16.77 -11.78
N VAL A 485 -11.91 16.41 -12.48
CA VAL A 485 -11.91 15.42 -13.56
C VAL A 485 -11.55 14.06 -12.96
N SER A 486 -12.53 13.19 -12.84
CA SER A 486 -12.47 11.95 -12.05
C SER A 486 -11.23 11.10 -12.32
N ASP A 487 -10.87 10.91 -13.58
CA ASP A 487 -9.77 10.00 -13.98
C ASP A 487 -8.38 10.48 -13.56
N VAL A 488 -8.23 11.75 -13.22
CA VAL A 488 -6.96 12.34 -12.80
C VAL A 488 -7.08 13.10 -11.46
N ALA A 489 -8.17 12.86 -10.72
CA ALA A 489 -8.41 13.47 -9.42
C ALA A 489 -7.83 12.61 -8.30
N GLY A 490 -7.21 13.24 -7.32
CA GLY A 490 -6.65 12.57 -6.16
C GLY A 490 -5.54 11.60 -6.56
N ILE A 491 -5.65 10.35 -6.11
CA ILE A 491 -4.66 9.32 -6.43
C ILE A 491 -4.81 8.78 -7.85
N ASN A 492 -5.94 9.01 -8.49
CA ASN A 492 -6.22 8.48 -9.82
C ASN A 492 -5.33 9.12 -10.88
N GLY A 493 -4.75 8.31 -11.73
CA GLY A 493 -3.87 8.76 -12.81
C GLY A 493 -2.45 9.16 -12.35
N VAL A 494 -2.16 9.08 -11.07
CA VAL A 494 -0.80 9.33 -10.55
C VAL A 494 0.09 8.14 -10.95
N PRO A 495 1.24 8.38 -11.59
CA PRO A 495 2.17 7.30 -11.89
C PRO A 495 2.57 6.53 -10.63
N TRP A 496 2.62 5.22 -10.74
CA TRP A 496 2.81 4.35 -9.58
C TRP A 496 4.14 4.57 -8.86
N ASP A 497 5.18 5.01 -9.58
CA ASP A 497 6.48 5.33 -9.01
C ASP A 497 6.55 6.74 -8.38
N ALA A 498 5.47 7.50 -8.44
CA ALA A 498 5.32 8.78 -7.73
C ALA A 498 4.31 8.69 -6.58
N VAL A 499 3.48 7.67 -6.54
CA VAL A 499 2.33 7.59 -5.62
C VAL A 499 2.75 7.58 -4.14
N GLU A 500 3.94 7.08 -3.84
CA GLU A 500 4.45 7.02 -2.45
C GLU A 500 5.09 8.33 -1.98
N LEU A 501 5.19 9.37 -2.84
CA LEU A 501 5.80 10.63 -2.43
C LEU A 501 5.08 11.25 -1.22
N PRO A 502 3.77 11.48 -1.25
CA PRO A 502 3.08 12.10 -0.11
C PRO A 502 3.06 11.22 1.14
N SER A 503 2.99 9.91 0.99
CA SER A 503 2.96 8.97 2.11
C SER A 503 4.29 8.95 2.86
N GLN A 504 5.38 8.77 2.17
CA GLN A 504 6.72 8.78 2.75
C GLN A 504 7.09 10.17 3.30
N PHE A 505 6.62 11.21 2.64
CA PHE A 505 6.81 12.60 3.08
C PHE A 505 6.26 12.82 4.49
N MET A 506 5.05 12.33 4.79
CA MET A 506 4.42 12.52 6.10
C MET A 506 5.15 11.78 7.23
N GLU A 507 5.89 10.73 6.94
CA GLU A 507 6.66 9.98 7.95
C GLU A 507 7.74 10.83 8.63
N ASN A 508 8.27 11.84 7.94
CA ASN A 508 9.39 12.64 8.43
C ASN A 508 9.12 13.28 9.78
N TRP A 509 7.90 13.76 10.03
CA TRP A 509 7.54 14.43 11.30
C TRP A 509 7.54 13.49 12.50
N CYS A 510 7.43 12.18 12.27
CA CYS A 510 7.52 11.19 13.36
C CYS A 510 8.93 11.11 13.96
N TRP A 511 9.92 11.72 13.33
CA TRP A 511 11.31 11.81 13.78
C TRP A 511 11.71 13.23 14.18
N GLU A 512 10.77 14.15 14.32
CA GLU A 512 11.04 15.52 14.71
C GLU A 512 10.64 15.77 16.17
N GLU A 513 11.56 16.31 16.95
CA GLU A 513 11.33 16.60 18.38
C GLU A 513 10.07 17.44 18.61
N GLU A 514 9.94 18.51 17.82
CA GLU A 514 8.85 19.47 17.95
C GLU A 514 7.48 18.86 17.61
N ALA A 515 7.45 17.91 16.67
CA ALA A 515 6.24 17.18 16.30
C ALA A 515 5.90 16.13 17.34
N LEU A 516 6.88 15.38 17.84
CA LEU A 516 6.67 14.35 18.86
C LEU A 516 6.12 14.94 20.16
N ALA A 517 6.36 16.21 20.44
CA ALA A 517 5.81 16.90 21.60
C ALA A 517 4.26 16.92 21.59
N PHE A 518 3.62 16.97 20.43
CA PHE A 518 2.15 16.91 20.36
C PHE A 518 1.63 15.58 19.81
N ILE A 519 2.47 14.73 19.24
CA ILE A 519 2.09 13.36 18.78
C ILE A 519 2.06 12.41 19.98
N SER A 520 2.94 12.59 20.95
CA SER A 520 3.03 11.74 22.14
C SER A 520 2.27 12.31 23.32
N GLY A 521 1.85 11.45 24.23
CA GLY A 521 1.19 11.83 25.48
C GLY A 521 0.80 10.58 26.25
N HIS A 522 1.33 10.40 27.47
CA HIS A 522 1.06 9.23 28.28
C HIS A 522 -0.45 8.99 28.43
N TYR A 523 -0.88 7.75 28.25
CA TYR A 523 -2.32 7.42 28.23
C TYR A 523 -3.04 7.69 29.57
N GLU A 524 -2.32 7.73 30.71
CA GLU A 524 -2.88 8.05 32.01
C GLU A 524 -2.67 9.52 32.40
N THR A 525 -1.49 10.09 32.17
CA THR A 525 -1.11 11.43 32.65
C THR A 525 -1.21 12.52 31.58
N GLY A 526 -1.20 12.14 30.31
CA GLY A 526 -1.17 13.10 29.19
C GLY A 526 0.18 13.76 28.94
N GLU A 527 1.20 13.45 29.73
CA GLU A 527 2.52 14.05 29.54
C GLU A 527 3.19 13.54 28.26
N PRO A 528 3.82 14.44 27.47
CA PRO A 528 4.53 14.03 26.27
C PRO A 528 5.74 13.15 26.61
N LEU A 529 6.31 12.54 25.61
CA LEU A 529 7.49 11.69 25.73
C LEU A 529 8.60 12.44 26.47
N PRO A 530 9.16 11.87 27.55
CA PRO A 530 10.24 12.54 28.31
C PRO A 530 11.44 12.87 27.41
N LYS A 531 12.07 14.02 27.66
CA LYS A 531 13.17 14.52 26.84
C LYS A 531 14.31 13.49 26.68
N GLU A 532 14.63 12.76 27.74
CA GLU A 532 15.64 11.71 27.69
C GLU A 532 15.27 10.61 26.70
N LYS A 533 14.04 10.10 26.77
CA LYS A 533 13.52 9.08 25.86
C LYS A 533 13.45 9.59 24.43
N LEU A 534 13.05 10.82 24.24
CA LEU A 534 12.99 11.49 22.94
C LEU A 534 14.40 11.56 22.31
N THR A 535 15.40 11.99 23.07
CA THR A 535 16.80 12.07 22.61
C THR A 535 17.31 10.69 22.20
N GLN A 536 17.02 9.66 23.01
CA GLN A 536 17.40 8.28 22.73
C GLN A 536 16.72 7.76 21.45
N LEU A 537 15.45 8.01 21.29
CA LEU A 537 14.70 7.62 20.09
C LEU A 537 15.30 8.24 18.83
N LEU A 538 15.57 9.53 18.85
CA LEU A 538 16.10 10.26 17.69
C LEU A 538 17.53 9.79 17.34
N LYS A 539 18.33 9.45 18.32
CA LYS A 539 19.67 8.87 18.10
C LYS A 539 19.58 7.48 17.45
N ALA A 540 18.53 6.73 17.75
CA ALA A 540 18.32 5.39 17.21
C ALA A 540 17.75 5.41 15.77
N LYS A 541 17.42 6.56 15.21
CA LYS A 541 16.76 6.69 13.90
C LYS A 541 17.45 5.88 12.80
N ASN A 542 18.77 5.96 12.73
CA ASN A 542 19.56 5.34 11.67
C ASN A 542 20.16 3.99 12.07
N PHE A 543 19.73 3.43 13.21
CA PHE A 543 20.17 2.11 13.63
C PHE A 543 19.78 1.07 12.57
N GLN A 544 20.79 0.41 11.98
CA GLN A 544 20.64 -0.59 10.92
C GLN A 544 19.90 -0.08 9.67
N ALA A 545 19.93 1.23 9.42
CA ALA A 545 19.25 1.82 8.28
C ALA A 545 19.77 1.30 6.93
N ALA A 546 21.08 1.04 6.82
CA ALA A 546 21.65 0.50 5.59
C ALA A 546 21.22 -0.97 5.37
N MET A 547 21.17 -1.79 6.41
CA MET A 547 20.64 -3.15 6.32
C MET A 547 19.17 -3.15 5.89
N PHE A 548 18.40 -2.21 6.39
CA PHE A 548 16.99 -2.05 5.99
C PHE A 548 16.85 -1.67 4.51
N ILE A 549 17.63 -0.71 4.03
CA ILE A 549 17.64 -0.34 2.61
C ILE A 549 18.03 -1.52 1.73
N LEU A 550 19.04 -2.28 2.13
CA LEU A 550 19.47 -3.47 1.39
C LEU A 550 18.38 -4.52 1.32
N ARG A 551 17.57 -4.66 2.37
CA ARG A 551 16.41 -5.55 2.35
C ARG A 551 15.37 -5.06 1.34
N GLN A 552 15.09 -3.76 1.29
CA GLN A 552 14.18 -3.18 0.29
C GLN A 552 14.72 -3.34 -1.13
N LEU A 553 16.03 -3.18 -1.30
CA LEU A 553 16.69 -3.41 -2.60
C LEU A 553 16.61 -4.86 -3.04
N GLU A 554 16.73 -5.80 -2.10
CA GLU A 554 16.54 -7.22 -2.39
C GLU A 554 15.17 -7.48 -3.01
N PHE A 555 14.09 -6.91 -2.44
CA PHE A 555 12.74 -7.01 -2.98
C PHE A 555 12.61 -6.30 -4.33
N GLY A 556 13.10 -5.09 -4.43
CA GLY A 556 12.98 -4.26 -5.64
C GLY A 556 13.75 -4.85 -6.83
N ILE A 557 14.97 -5.31 -6.60
CA ILE A 557 15.79 -5.93 -7.64
C ILE A 557 15.22 -7.29 -8.04
N PHE A 558 14.80 -8.10 -7.07
CA PHE A 558 14.14 -9.38 -7.33
C PHE A 558 12.93 -9.21 -8.24
N ASP A 559 12.01 -8.32 -7.86
CA ASP A 559 10.81 -8.01 -8.64
C ASP A 559 11.17 -7.61 -10.07
N PHE A 560 12.01 -6.60 -10.20
CA PHE A 560 12.29 -6.00 -11.49
C PHE A 560 13.08 -6.96 -12.39
N ARG A 561 14.11 -7.60 -11.85
CA ARG A 561 14.92 -8.56 -12.60
C ARG A 561 14.10 -9.80 -13.02
N LEU A 562 13.27 -10.33 -12.12
CA LEU A 562 12.40 -11.46 -12.42
C LEU A 562 11.49 -11.15 -13.61
N HIS A 563 10.83 -10.00 -13.61
CA HIS A 563 9.95 -9.60 -14.70
C HIS A 563 10.70 -9.21 -15.99
N HIS A 564 11.96 -8.81 -15.86
CA HIS A 564 12.78 -8.42 -17.01
C HIS A 564 13.34 -9.62 -17.77
N THR A 565 13.66 -10.70 -17.07
CA THR A 565 14.38 -11.85 -17.65
C THR A 565 13.58 -13.16 -17.66
N PHE A 566 12.35 -13.17 -17.15
CA PHE A 566 11.56 -14.40 -17.06
C PHE A 566 11.34 -15.03 -18.44
N ASP A 567 11.62 -16.34 -18.53
CA ASP A 567 11.46 -17.14 -19.74
C ASP A 567 10.61 -18.38 -19.40
N ALA A 568 9.43 -18.47 -19.97
CA ALA A 568 8.46 -19.53 -19.69
C ALA A 568 8.99 -20.94 -20.00
N GLU A 569 10.04 -21.06 -20.81
CA GLU A 569 10.63 -22.36 -21.17
C GLU A 569 11.64 -22.85 -20.13
N LYS A 570 12.07 -22.00 -19.21
CA LYS A 570 13.03 -22.35 -18.15
C LYS A 570 12.32 -22.69 -16.86
N THR A 571 12.93 -23.56 -16.07
CA THR A 571 12.39 -23.97 -14.76
C THR A 571 13.14 -23.29 -13.61
N ASN A 572 12.52 -23.26 -12.44
CA ASN A 572 13.10 -22.80 -11.17
C ASN A 572 13.62 -21.36 -11.18
N GLN A 573 13.12 -20.50 -12.05
CA GLN A 573 13.64 -19.14 -12.22
C GLN A 573 13.34 -18.23 -11.04
N ILE A 574 12.21 -18.42 -10.36
CA ILE A 574 11.80 -17.58 -9.22
C ILE A 574 12.85 -17.70 -8.12
N LEU A 575 13.17 -18.91 -7.72
CA LEU A 575 14.15 -19.16 -6.65
C LEU A 575 15.58 -18.87 -7.11
N ASP A 576 15.93 -19.17 -8.35
CA ASP A 576 17.25 -18.86 -8.89
C ASP A 576 17.50 -17.36 -8.97
N THR A 577 16.48 -16.59 -9.38
CA THR A 577 16.57 -15.12 -9.40
C THR A 577 16.72 -14.57 -7.98
N LEU A 578 15.95 -15.09 -7.03
CA LEU A 578 16.05 -14.70 -5.63
C LEU A 578 17.45 -14.95 -5.08
N GLU A 579 18.01 -16.11 -5.33
CA GLU A 579 19.36 -16.49 -4.88
C GLU A 579 20.42 -15.57 -5.50
N SER A 580 20.31 -15.29 -6.79
CA SER A 580 21.22 -14.37 -7.50
C SER A 580 21.17 -12.97 -6.89
N VAL A 581 19.97 -12.45 -6.60
CA VAL A 581 19.80 -11.14 -6.00
C VAL A 581 20.37 -11.11 -4.58
N LYS A 582 20.10 -12.14 -3.78
CA LYS A 582 20.63 -12.25 -2.42
C LYS A 582 22.17 -12.27 -2.42
N SER A 583 22.79 -13.00 -3.33
CA SER A 583 24.25 -13.04 -3.43
C SER A 583 24.87 -11.67 -3.75
N GLN A 584 24.11 -10.80 -4.43
CA GLN A 584 24.56 -9.46 -4.80
C GLN A 584 24.37 -8.44 -3.66
N VAL A 585 23.20 -8.42 -3.03
CA VAL A 585 22.80 -7.31 -2.12
C VAL A 585 22.58 -7.72 -0.68
N ALA A 586 22.21 -8.96 -0.40
CA ALA A 586 21.90 -9.37 0.96
C ALA A 586 23.16 -9.48 1.80
N VAL A 587 23.13 -8.94 3.00
CA VAL A 587 24.22 -9.10 3.98
C VAL A 587 23.90 -10.22 4.98
N ILE A 588 22.63 -10.54 5.17
CA ILE A 588 22.17 -11.61 6.05
C ILE A 588 21.92 -12.85 5.22
N LYS A 589 22.52 -13.99 5.62
CA LYS A 589 22.25 -15.27 5.00
C LYS A 589 20.89 -15.80 5.44
N GLY A 590 20.03 -16.10 4.46
CA GLY A 590 18.79 -16.79 4.69
C GLY A 590 18.97 -18.30 4.82
N VAL A 591 17.84 -19.00 4.97
CA VAL A 591 17.78 -20.47 4.97
C VAL A 591 17.16 -20.93 3.65
N ASP A 592 17.57 -22.11 3.18
CA ASP A 592 17.17 -22.62 1.86
C ASP A 592 15.66 -22.90 1.74
N TRP A 593 15.01 -23.18 2.85
CA TRP A 593 13.57 -23.50 2.87
C TRP A 593 12.66 -22.27 2.98
N ALA A 594 13.20 -21.07 3.20
CA ALA A 594 12.38 -19.84 3.23
C ALA A 594 11.84 -19.52 1.83
N ARG A 595 10.59 -19.05 1.80
CA ARG A 595 9.84 -18.80 0.56
C ARG A 595 9.21 -17.41 0.56
N ALA A 596 10.06 -16.37 0.59
CA ALA A 596 9.61 -14.98 0.55
C ALA A 596 8.73 -14.66 -0.68
N PRO A 597 9.03 -15.16 -1.89
CA PRO A 597 8.20 -14.83 -3.06
C PRO A 597 6.74 -15.29 -2.93
N HIS A 598 6.51 -16.40 -2.24
CA HIS A 598 5.19 -17.03 -2.13
C HIS A 598 4.16 -16.21 -1.36
N SER A 599 4.61 -15.24 -0.57
CA SER A 599 3.74 -14.30 0.14
C SER A 599 3.96 -12.84 -0.30
N PHE A 600 4.69 -12.62 -1.40
CA PHE A 600 5.00 -11.28 -1.91
C PHE A 600 3.81 -10.71 -2.69
N SER A 601 2.77 -10.33 -1.94
CA SER A 601 1.50 -9.87 -2.50
C SER A 601 1.63 -8.60 -3.33
N HIS A 602 2.56 -7.71 -3.00
CA HIS A 602 2.78 -6.46 -3.73
C HIS A 602 2.93 -6.69 -5.23
N ILE A 603 3.73 -7.69 -5.63
CA ILE A 603 4.02 -7.93 -7.05
C ILE A 603 3.11 -8.99 -7.69
N PHE A 604 2.47 -9.85 -6.90
CA PHE A 604 1.62 -10.91 -7.44
C PHE A 604 0.11 -10.66 -7.24
N ALA A 605 -0.27 -9.69 -6.43
CA ALA A 605 -1.67 -9.37 -6.16
C ALA A 605 -1.95 -7.87 -5.92
N GLY A 606 -0.92 -7.06 -5.72
CA GLY A 606 -1.06 -5.68 -5.25
C GLY A 606 -0.77 -4.57 -6.26
N GLY A 607 -0.50 -4.90 -7.52
CA GLY A 607 -0.25 -3.89 -8.56
C GLY A 607 1.18 -3.37 -8.66
N TYR A 608 2.12 -3.91 -7.88
CA TYR A 608 3.54 -3.49 -7.89
C TYR A 608 4.45 -4.36 -8.78
N ALA A 609 3.88 -5.13 -9.71
CA ALA A 609 4.67 -5.95 -10.62
C ALA A 609 5.61 -5.09 -11.47
N ALA A 610 6.90 -5.44 -11.46
CA ALA A 610 7.96 -4.62 -12.06
C ALA A 610 7.86 -3.14 -11.63
N GLY A 611 7.45 -2.92 -10.39
CA GLY A 611 7.14 -1.62 -9.84
C GLY A 611 7.51 -1.46 -8.37
N TYR A 612 8.03 -2.48 -7.70
CA TYR A 612 8.41 -2.38 -6.28
C TYR A 612 9.52 -1.36 -6.04
N TYR A 613 10.35 -1.10 -7.04
CA TYR A 613 11.36 -0.04 -6.99
C TYR A 613 10.75 1.33 -6.66
N SER A 614 9.45 1.49 -6.91
CA SER A 614 8.72 2.75 -6.71
C SER A 614 8.85 3.28 -5.29
N TYR A 615 8.94 2.40 -4.30
CA TYR A 615 9.13 2.83 -2.90
C TYR A 615 10.44 3.59 -2.70
N LEU A 616 11.54 3.07 -3.23
CA LEU A 616 12.85 3.74 -3.13
C LEU A 616 12.93 4.97 -4.05
N TRP A 617 12.36 4.87 -5.24
CA TRP A 617 12.30 5.98 -6.19
C TRP A 617 11.55 7.17 -5.61
N ALA A 618 10.35 6.93 -5.06
CA ALA A 618 9.54 7.96 -4.44
C ALA A 618 10.17 8.48 -3.14
N GLU A 619 10.95 7.66 -2.43
CA GLU A 619 11.64 8.07 -1.22
C GLU A 619 12.73 9.13 -1.51
N VAL A 620 13.37 9.05 -2.67
CA VAL A 620 14.27 10.12 -3.15
C VAL A 620 13.49 11.43 -3.31
N LEU A 621 12.31 11.37 -3.95
CA LEU A 621 11.45 12.53 -4.14
C LEU A 621 10.97 13.09 -2.79
N SER A 622 10.52 12.22 -1.91
CA SER A 622 10.00 12.58 -0.59
C SER A 622 11.06 13.23 0.29
N ALA A 623 12.24 12.62 0.37
CA ALA A 623 13.33 13.16 1.18
C ALA A 623 13.78 14.53 0.69
N ASP A 624 13.86 14.69 -0.63
CA ASP A 624 14.28 15.96 -1.23
C ASP A 624 13.19 17.04 -1.10
N ALA A 625 11.92 16.67 -1.21
CA ALA A 625 10.81 17.58 -0.91
C ALA A 625 10.84 18.04 0.55
N TYR A 626 11.06 17.12 1.49
CA TYR A 626 11.16 17.45 2.91
C TYR A 626 12.38 18.34 3.22
N SER A 627 13.46 18.22 2.45
CA SER A 627 14.64 19.07 2.64
C SER A 627 14.33 20.57 2.52
N ARG A 628 13.32 20.94 1.74
CA ARG A 628 12.84 22.33 1.69
C ARG A 628 12.25 22.78 3.02
N PHE A 629 11.48 21.90 3.68
CA PHE A 629 10.95 22.18 5.03
C PHE A 629 12.07 22.29 6.06
N GLU A 630 13.11 21.49 5.94
CA GLU A 630 14.29 21.58 6.81
C GLU A 630 15.00 22.94 6.64
N GLU A 631 15.09 23.45 5.42
CA GLU A 631 15.70 24.75 5.11
C GLU A 631 14.84 25.93 5.57
N GLU A 632 13.54 25.85 5.39
CA GLU A 632 12.60 26.96 5.59
C GLU A 632 11.83 26.92 6.92
N GLY A 633 11.83 25.77 7.59
CA GLY A 633 11.09 25.51 8.83
C GLY A 633 10.08 24.37 8.64
N ILE A 634 10.15 23.37 9.54
CA ILE A 634 9.34 22.15 9.40
C ILE A 634 7.83 22.37 9.60
N PHE A 635 7.43 23.50 10.16
CA PHE A 635 6.03 23.90 10.30
C PHE A 635 5.71 25.17 9.53
N ASN A 636 6.57 25.58 8.61
CA ASN A 636 6.37 26.78 7.82
C ASN A 636 5.10 26.67 6.98
N PRO A 637 4.05 27.46 7.24
CA PRO A 637 2.80 27.33 6.51
C PRO A 637 2.88 27.78 5.05
N ILE A 638 3.87 28.60 4.71
CA ILE A 638 4.10 29.01 3.32
C ILE A 638 4.66 27.84 2.52
N THR A 639 5.64 27.14 3.09
CA THR A 639 6.21 25.92 2.49
C THR A 639 5.15 24.83 2.40
N GLY A 640 4.35 24.66 3.46
CA GLY A 640 3.24 23.71 3.49
C GLY A 640 2.20 24.01 2.41
N LYS A 641 1.83 25.28 2.24
CA LYS A 641 0.89 25.71 1.18
C LYS A 641 1.47 25.42 -0.21
N SER A 642 2.76 25.65 -0.40
CA SER A 642 3.42 25.34 -1.68
C SER A 642 3.35 23.85 -2.01
N PHE A 643 3.62 22.98 -1.02
CA PHE A 643 3.49 21.54 -1.19
C PHE A 643 2.05 21.13 -1.48
N LEU A 644 1.11 21.70 -0.76
CA LEU A 644 -0.33 21.47 -0.96
C LEU A 644 -0.75 21.87 -2.38
N ASP A 645 -0.43 23.10 -2.81
CA ASP A 645 -0.88 23.66 -4.08
C ASP A 645 -0.20 23.02 -5.31
N GLU A 646 1.08 22.68 -5.19
CA GLU A 646 1.84 22.17 -6.33
C GLU A 646 1.79 20.64 -6.46
N ILE A 647 1.61 19.91 -5.36
CA ILE A 647 1.64 18.44 -5.36
C ILE A 647 0.30 17.83 -4.95
N LEU A 648 -0.18 18.11 -3.73
CA LEU A 648 -1.33 17.40 -3.19
C LEU A 648 -2.66 17.71 -3.90
N THR A 649 -2.84 18.94 -4.39
CA THR A 649 -4.10 19.32 -5.03
C THR A 649 -4.18 18.96 -6.51
N ARG A 650 -3.07 18.56 -7.12
CA ARG A 650 -2.96 18.38 -8.58
C ARG A 650 -3.34 16.98 -9.05
N GLY A 651 -3.44 16.00 -8.15
CA GLY A 651 -3.74 14.62 -8.53
C GLY A 651 -2.80 14.09 -9.61
N GLY A 652 -3.38 13.41 -10.61
CA GLY A 652 -2.66 12.90 -11.78
C GLY A 652 -2.78 13.80 -13.01
N SER A 653 -3.15 15.07 -12.84
CA SER A 653 -3.41 16.00 -13.95
C SER A 653 -2.18 16.44 -14.71
N GLU A 654 -1.00 16.33 -14.10
CA GLU A 654 0.28 16.75 -14.69
C GLU A 654 1.38 15.75 -14.32
N GLU A 655 2.47 15.75 -15.08
CA GLU A 655 3.61 14.88 -14.81
C GLU A 655 4.22 15.17 -13.43
N PRO A 656 4.45 14.15 -12.58
CA PRO A 656 5.00 14.34 -11.24
C PRO A 656 6.32 15.10 -11.20
N MET A 657 7.18 14.91 -12.19
CA MET A 657 8.45 15.63 -12.27
C MET A 657 8.25 17.15 -12.39
N GLU A 658 7.27 17.57 -13.16
CA GLU A 658 6.93 19.00 -13.31
C GLU A 658 6.35 19.58 -12.02
N LEU A 659 5.51 18.84 -11.32
CA LEU A 659 4.97 19.22 -10.02
C LEU A 659 6.09 19.36 -8.99
N PHE A 660 7.00 18.40 -8.96
CA PHE A 660 8.16 18.42 -8.07
C PHE A 660 9.06 19.64 -8.33
N LYS A 661 9.39 19.90 -9.59
CA LYS A 661 10.22 21.04 -9.96
C LYS A 661 9.59 22.38 -9.57
N ARG A 662 8.29 22.53 -9.72
CA ARG A 662 7.59 23.75 -9.29
C ARG A 662 7.64 23.93 -7.78
N PHE A 663 7.54 22.83 -7.04
CA PHE A 663 7.65 22.89 -5.57
C PHE A 663 9.10 23.11 -5.12
N ARG A 664 10.04 22.30 -5.61
CA ARG A 664 11.41 22.29 -5.09
C ARG A 664 12.32 23.31 -5.79
N GLY A 665 11.98 23.74 -7.00
CA GLY A 665 12.77 24.67 -7.81
C GLY A 665 13.87 24.02 -8.63
N ARG A 666 13.98 22.70 -8.61
CA ARG A 666 14.99 21.91 -9.33
C ARG A 666 14.56 20.45 -9.43
N GLU A 667 15.33 19.66 -10.18
CA GLU A 667 15.15 18.21 -10.22
C GLU A 667 15.53 17.54 -8.89
N PRO A 668 14.95 16.35 -8.59
CA PRO A 668 15.28 15.59 -7.38
C PRO A 668 16.76 15.21 -7.32
N GLN A 669 17.30 15.19 -6.11
CA GLN A 669 18.66 14.76 -5.81
C GLN A 669 18.67 13.67 -4.75
N LEU A 670 19.60 12.73 -4.87
CA LEU A 670 19.73 11.58 -3.96
C LEU A 670 20.27 11.98 -2.58
N ASP A 671 20.95 13.10 -2.48
CA ASP A 671 21.70 13.52 -1.29
C ASP A 671 20.84 13.57 -0.02
N ALA A 672 19.61 14.09 -0.11
CA ALA A 672 18.73 14.19 1.03
C ALA A 672 18.37 12.80 1.59
N LEU A 673 18.06 11.82 0.73
CA LEU A 673 17.78 10.45 1.16
C LEU A 673 18.97 9.83 1.89
N LEU A 674 20.16 9.92 1.30
CA LEU A 674 21.36 9.34 1.91
C LEU A 674 21.67 9.99 3.26
N ARG A 675 21.51 11.29 3.37
CA ARG A 675 21.68 12.03 4.62
C ARG A 675 20.67 11.59 5.67
N HIS A 676 19.38 11.45 5.30
CA HIS A 676 18.31 11.01 6.20
C HIS A 676 18.54 9.60 6.72
N LYS A 677 19.19 8.75 5.93
CA LYS A 677 19.47 7.35 6.31
C LYS A 677 20.85 7.17 6.97
N GLY A 678 21.60 8.24 7.12
CA GLY A 678 22.94 8.16 7.71
C GLY A 678 23.95 7.40 6.87
N ILE A 679 23.71 7.31 5.57
CA ILE A 679 24.65 6.68 4.62
C ILE A 679 25.62 7.75 4.13
N MET A 680 26.86 7.64 4.58
CA MET A 680 27.91 8.61 4.24
C MET A 680 28.51 8.34 2.87
N ASN A 681 29.12 9.38 2.28
CA ASN A 681 29.79 9.32 0.98
C ASN A 681 31.02 8.43 1.01
#